data_0d146a37e9f1616117b82cb743bada36
#
_entry.id   0d146a37e9f1616117b82cb743bada36
#
_cell.length_a   1.000
_cell.length_b   1.000
_cell.length_c   1.000
_cell.angle_alpha   90.00
_cell.angle_beta   90.00
_cell.angle_gamma   90.00
#
_symmetry.space_group_name_H-M   'P 1'
#
loop_
_entity.id
_entity.type
_entity.pdbx_description
1 polymer ?
#
loop_
_entity_poly.entity_id
_entity_poly.type
_entity_poly.pdbx_seq_one_letter_code
_entity_poly.pdbx_strand_id
1 'polypeptide(L)'
;MNDQRKSRVVTAEEQRLEASETREVHWKRWGPYLSERQWGTVREDYSANGDAWNYLPFDHARSRAYRWGEDGIAGFCDRHQHICFALALWNQKDSILKERLFGLTNLQGNHGEDVKEYYFYLDATPTSSYLKYLYKYPQGSFPYDQLLEENAKRTRQQPEYELMDTGIFSENRYFDVFVEYAKASSEDILIRITAWNRGPDAAPLHLLPTLWFRNRWDWGEGYDKPRLARQQGLEGAELFALDEFHYGKRWLIAEGAPEPLLTDNETNNERLFNQKNASPYVKDAFHRYLIQGERGAVNPAMTGTKAAAHYWGEIQPGKNVTIRLRLLDKNPTDGHTSAQDFFGSAFDEVFQQRLKEADDFYARRAGQCAGADAHMVQRQALAGLLWGKQSYHYDVRRWLAGDPTQPPPPPERLNGRNHEWTHLYNSDVISMPDKWEYPWYAAWDLAFHCVAMALIDPDYAKEQLVLFMREWYMSPSGQLPAYEWNFSDVNPPVHAWAAWRVYKIAGRIQGQEDRKFLVRVFHKLLINFTWWVNRKDPEGKNVFEGGFLGLDNIGVFDRSQPLGPGNFIEQSDGTSWMAMYCLDMLAMAMELAHEDAAYEDVASKFFEHFIYISQAMNDMGGRGVGLWNEQDGFYYDVLHLGPSTPLPMKVRSMVGLVPLFAVETFEPDVWERLPSFRKRMQWFLDHNPEVREHVDMSQKTEKGNRLLLTIANRKKLERIYRYVFDENEFLSPHGIRALSKFHRDHPFVLTVDGHSNAVDYEPAESTGDLFGGNSNWRGPVWFPMNFLLIESLQRVHFYYGDEFKVEFPTNSGHQMTLWDSAAEISRRLSHIFLRRDGRRAVYGDSPLFQTDPNWRDFILFYEYFHGDTGAGLGASHQTGWTALVAKLLQQSGE
;
A
#
# COMPACT_ATOMS: atom_id res chain seq x y z
N MET A 1 40.80 16.34 11.54
CA MET A 1 39.48 15.74 11.67
C MET A 1 39.66 14.27 11.83
N ASN A 2 39.58 13.82 13.08
CA ASN A 2 40.00 12.48 13.50
C ASN A 2 39.00 11.41 13.05
N ASP A 3 39.53 10.42 12.43
CA ASP A 3 38.97 9.15 12.01
C ASP A 3 38.42 8.35 13.21
N GLN A 4 37.20 8.64 13.63
CA GLN A 4 36.40 7.78 14.49
C GLN A 4 35.23 7.23 13.69
N ARG A 5 35.50 6.53 12.57
CA ARG A 5 34.62 5.47 12.12
C ARG A 5 34.68 4.37 13.16
N LYS A 6 33.85 4.46 14.22
CA LYS A 6 33.48 3.27 14.97
C LYS A 6 33.06 2.25 13.92
N SER A 7 33.71 1.11 13.85
CA SER A 7 33.36 0.01 12.97
C SER A 7 31.88 -0.33 13.23
N ARG A 8 31.02 0.14 12.35
CA ARG A 8 29.59 -0.13 12.43
C ARG A 8 29.41 -1.63 12.23
N VAL A 9 28.98 -2.35 13.24
CA VAL A 9 28.63 -3.78 13.10
C VAL A 9 27.51 -3.86 12.06
N VAL A 10 27.76 -4.46 10.92
CA VAL A 10 26.80 -4.61 9.82
C VAL A 10 26.16 -5.98 9.97
N THR A 11 24.82 -6.04 9.95
CA THR A 11 24.11 -7.33 10.02
C THR A 11 24.21 -8.09 8.70
N ALA A 12 24.00 -9.41 8.73
CA ALA A 12 24.04 -10.23 7.52
C ALA A 12 23.00 -9.77 6.46
N GLU A 13 21.83 -9.31 6.89
CA GLU A 13 20.82 -8.79 5.97
C GLU A 13 21.23 -7.43 5.36
N GLU A 14 21.89 -6.55 6.11
CA GLU A 14 22.47 -5.32 5.56
C GLU A 14 23.55 -5.61 4.52
N GLN A 15 24.38 -6.65 4.72
CA GLN A 15 25.36 -7.09 3.73
C GLN A 15 24.71 -7.59 2.44
N ARG A 16 23.59 -8.33 2.54
CA ARG A 16 22.82 -8.78 1.37
C ARG A 16 22.19 -7.63 0.62
N LEU A 17 21.69 -6.63 1.34
CA LEU A 17 21.16 -5.40 0.73
C LEU A 17 22.27 -4.69 -0.07
N GLU A 18 23.44 -4.51 0.52
CA GLU A 18 24.57 -3.90 -0.17
C GLU A 18 25.02 -4.70 -1.40
N ALA A 19 25.16 -6.03 -1.27
CA ALA A 19 25.49 -6.89 -2.39
C ALA A 19 24.45 -6.88 -3.50
N SER A 20 23.18 -6.70 -3.14
CA SER A 20 22.09 -6.55 -4.12
C SER A 20 22.13 -5.21 -4.83
N GLU A 21 22.41 -4.11 -4.12
CA GLU A 21 22.52 -2.77 -4.67
C GLU A 21 23.73 -2.63 -5.61
N THR A 22 24.88 -3.16 -5.19
CA THR A 22 26.10 -3.19 -6.04
C THR A 22 25.99 -4.19 -7.19
N ARG A 23 24.94 -4.99 -7.24
CA ARG A 23 24.68 -6.06 -8.22
C ARG A 23 25.73 -7.18 -8.22
N GLU A 24 26.46 -7.33 -7.14
CA GLU A 24 27.38 -8.45 -6.95
C GLU A 24 26.62 -9.78 -6.81
N VAL A 25 25.50 -9.76 -6.06
CA VAL A 25 24.61 -10.91 -5.86
C VAL A 25 23.17 -10.46 -5.93
N HIS A 26 22.37 -11.09 -6.79
CA HIS A 26 20.98 -10.70 -7.04
C HIS A 26 20.00 -11.26 -5.98
N TRP A 27 20.17 -10.90 -4.71
CA TRP A 27 19.32 -11.40 -3.60
C TRP A 27 17.85 -11.08 -3.78
N LYS A 28 17.49 -9.95 -4.41
CA LYS A 28 16.11 -9.53 -4.67
C LYS A 28 15.52 -10.10 -5.98
N ARG A 29 16.23 -11.05 -6.64
CA ARG A 29 15.70 -11.70 -7.84
C ARG A 29 14.43 -12.48 -7.56
N TRP A 30 14.40 -13.20 -6.47
CA TRP A 30 13.31 -14.02 -6.00
C TRP A 30 12.66 -13.40 -4.76
N GLY A 31 11.33 -13.37 -4.71
CA GLY A 31 10.60 -12.82 -3.58
C GLY A 31 9.08 -13.06 -3.67
N PRO A 32 8.31 -12.51 -2.76
CA PRO A 32 6.87 -12.70 -2.69
C PRO A 32 6.13 -11.77 -3.67
N TYR A 33 6.49 -11.83 -4.96
CA TYR A 33 6.01 -10.90 -5.97
C TYR A 33 4.74 -11.36 -6.69
N LEU A 34 4.07 -12.40 -6.20
CA LEU A 34 2.74 -12.84 -6.59
C LEU A 34 1.69 -12.26 -5.66
N SER A 35 0.50 -11.96 -6.17
CA SER A 35 -0.67 -11.71 -5.34
C SER A 35 -1.39 -13.01 -4.98
N GLU A 36 -2.21 -12.97 -3.95
CA GLU A 36 -3.06 -14.09 -3.55
C GLU A 36 -4.23 -14.28 -4.51
N ARG A 37 -4.53 -13.29 -5.35
CA ARG A 37 -5.46 -13.33 -6.45
C ARG A 37 -5.21 -12.24 -7.47
N GLN A 38 -5.34 -12.58 -8.76
CA GLN A 38 -5.41 -11.61 -9.86
C GLN A 38 -6.87 -11.31 -10.22
N TRP A 39 -7.15 -10.03 -10.37
CA TRP A 39 -8.43 -9.50 -10.78
C TRP A 39 -8.39 -8.94 -12.19
N GLY A 40 -9.53 -8.99 -12.89
CA GLY A 40 -9.80 -7.99 -13.89
C GLY A 40 -10.10 -6.68 -13.19
N THR A 41 -9.09 -5.88 -12.93
CA THR A 41 -9.22 -4.58 -12.30
C THR A 41 -9.67 -3.52 -13.31
N VAL A 42 -9.60 -2.28 -12.93
CA VAL A 42 -9.84 -1.15 -13.83
C VAL A 42 -9.02 -1.17 -15.13
N ARG A 43 -7.92 -1.93 -15.19
CA ARG A 43 -7.21 -2.26 -16.45
C ARG A 43 -8.12 -2.99 -17.44
N GLU A 44 -9.03 -3.78 -16.92
CA GLU A 44 -9.93 -4.63 -17.68
C GLU A 44 -11.31 -4.01 -17.89
N ASP A 45 -11.44 -2.72 -17.62
CA ASP A 45 -12.69 -1.98 -17.82
C ASP A 45 -13.02 -1.83 -19.32
N TYR A 46 -13.78 -2.79 -19.80
CA TYR A 46 -14.32 -2.80 -21.16
C TYR A 46 -15.82 -2.53 -21.20
N SER A 47 -16.43 -2.46 -20.04
CA SER A 47 -17.88 -2.32 -19.92
C SER A 47 -18.29 -0.86 -20.08
N ALA A 48 -19.48 -0.62 -20.60
CA ALA A 48 -20.04 0.71 -20.74
C ALA A 48 -20.34 1.38 -19.37
N ASN A 49 -20.41 0.59 -18.30
CA ASN A 49 -20.73 1.02 -16.93
C ASN A 49 -19.53 0.94 -15.96
N GLY A 50 -18.32 0.65 -16.43
CA GLY A 50 -17.11 0.63 -15.63
C GLY A 50 -16.95 -0.59 -14.72
N ASP A 51 -17.61 -1.73 -15.05
CA ASP A 51 -17.55 -2.97 -14.27
C ASP A 51 -16.27 -3.78 -14.51
N ALA A 52 -15.16 -3.23 -14.06
CA ALA A 52 -13.83 -3.80 -14.22
C ALA A 52 -13.63 -5.08 -13.40
N TRP A 53 -14.24 -5.17 -12.23
CA TRP A 53 -14.04 -6.24 -11.26
C TRP A 53 -14.57 -7.61 -11.72
N ASN A 54 -15.53 -7.63 -12.63
CA ASN A 54 -16.12 -8.87 -13.15
C ASN A 54 -15.41 -9.44 -14.40
N TYR A 55 -14.33 -8.81 -14.86
CA TYR A 55 -13.59 -9.30 -16.03
C TYR A 55 -12.95 -10.68 -15.81
N LEU A 56 -12.41 -10.92 -14.61
CA LEU A 56 -11.82 -12.21 -14.22
C LEU A 56 -12.53 -12.75 -12.96
N PRO A 57 -13.79 -13.23 -13.07
CA PRO A 57 -14.53 -13.76 -11.93
C PRO A 57 -13.77 -14.91 -11.26
N PHE A 58 -14.00 -15.12 -9.97
CA PHE A 58 -13.33 -16.17 -9.19
C PHE A 58 -13.45 -17.54 -9.84
N ASP A 59 -14.63 -17.89 -10.38
CA ASP A 59 -14.85 -19.16 -11.08
C ASP A 59 -14.00 -19.29 -12.36
N HIS A 60 -13.77 -18.20 -13.08
CA HIS A 60 -12.94 -18.21 -14.28
C HIS A 60 -11.43 -18.26 -13.97
N ALA A 61 -10.99 -17.68 -12.87
CA ALA A 61 -9.57 -17.52 -12.55
C ALA A 61 -8.80 -18.85 -12.46
N ARG A 62 -9.46 -19.95 -12.05
CA ARG A 62 -8.83 -21.29 -12.03
C ARG A 62 -8.57 -21.87 -13.40
N SER A 63 -9.35 -21.45 -14.42
CA SER A 63 -9.33 -22.03 -15.77
C SER A 63 -8.73 -21.11 -16.82
N ARG A 64 -8.57 -19.81 -16.51
CA ARG A 64 -8.09 -18.78 -17.42
C ARG A 64 -6.63 -18.43 -17.13
N ALA A 65 -5.75 -18.57 -18.10
CA ALA A 65 -4.43 -17.96 -18.04
C ALA A 65 -4.60 -16.44 -18.21
N TYR A 66 -3.96 -15.67 -17.35
CA TYR A 66 -4.08 -14.22 -17.32
C TYR A 66 -2.77 -13.58 -17.82
N ARG A 67 -2.88 -12.64 -18.73
CA ARG A 67 -1.69 -12.04 -19.36
C ARG A 67 -0.89 -11.17 -18.41
N TRP A 68 -1.60 -10.44 -17.56
CA TRP A 68 -1.00 -9.34 -16.79
C TRP A 68 -0.40 -9.77 -15.46
N GLY A 69 -0.60 -10.99 -15.04
CA GLY A 69 -0.03 -11.51 -13.80
C GLY A 69 -0.43 -12.93 -13.48
N GLU A 70 0.18 -13.46 -12.45
CA GLU A 70 -0.10 -14.76 -11.87
C GLU A 70 -0.50 -14.61 -10.41
N ASP A 71 -1.25 -15.58 -9.88
CA ASP A 71 -1.73 -15.58 -8.50
C ASP A 71 -1.51 -16.92 -7.80
N GLY A 72 -1.44 -16.87 -6.47
CA GLY A 72 -1.37 -18.07 -5.65
C GLY A 72 -1.08 -17.79 -4.19
N ILE A 73 -1.57 -18.66 -3.31
CA ILE A 73 -1.46 -18.54 -1.86
C ILE A 73 0.00 -18.67 -1.43
N ALA A 74 0.46 -17.72 -0.60
CA ALA A 74 1.85 -17.62 -0.15
C ALA A 74 2.85 -17.62 -1.32
N GLY A 75 2.51 -16.92 -2.40
CA GLY A 75 3.22 -16.96 -3.66
C GLY A 75 4.65 -16.45 -3.59
N PHE A 76 5.55 -17.08 -4.34
CA PHE A 76 6.96 -16.75 -4.46
C PHE A 76 7.40 -16.89 -5.92
N CYS A 77 8.05 -15.89 -6.48
CA CYS A 77 8.48 -15.93 -7.88
C CYS A 77 9.73 -15.10 -8.13
N ASP A 78 10.28 -15.20 -9.33
CA ASP A 78 11.27 -14.22 -9.79
C ASP A 78 10.60 -12.86 -10.05
N ARG A 79 11.41 -11.81 -10.12
CA ARG A 79 10.96 -10.41 -10.26
C ARG A 79 10.12 -10.10 -11.52
N HIS A 80 10.07 -11.01 -12.48
CA HIS A 80 9.33 -10.89 -13.75
C HIS A 80 8.18 -11.91 -13.85
N GLN A 81 7.98 -12.71 -12.80
CA GLN A 81 6.99 -13.80 -12.79
C GLN A 81 7.18 -14.81 -13.93
N HIS A 82 8.41 -15.09 -14.35
CA HIS A 82 8.65 -16.14 -15.33
C HIS A 82 8.47 -17.53 -14.74
N ILE A 83 8.94 -17.71 -13.50
CA ILE A 83 8.84 -18.95 -12.72
C ILE A 83 8.12 -18.61 -11.42
N CYS A 84 6.99 -19.25 -11.19
CA CYS A 84 6.10 -18.99 -10.07
C CYS A 84 5.96 -20.25 -9.21
N PHE A 85 5.91 -20.05 -7.90
CA PHE A 85 5.63 -21.06 -6.90
C PHE A 85 4.55 -20.57 -5.94
N ALA A 86 3.58 -21.45 -5.62
CA ALA A 86 2.58 -21.18 -4.59
C ALA A 86 2.02 -22.49 -4.02
N LEU A 87 1.19 -22.40 -3.01
CA LEU A 87 0.53 -23.53 -2.39
C LEU A 87 -0.94 -23.61 -2.81
N ALA A 88 -1.40 -24.79 -3.24
CA ALA A 88 -2.80 -25.11 -3.32
C ALA A 88 -3.21 -26.11 -2.24
N LEU A 89 -4.48 -26.07 -1.82
CA LEU A 89 -5.01 -26.83 -0.69
C LEU A 89 -6.38 -27.45 -1.01
N TRP A 90 -6.67 -28.59 -0.39
CA TRP A 90 -8.01 -29.16 -0.41
C TRP A 90 -8.29 -29.99 0.84
N ASN A 91 -9.44 -29.76 1.48
CA ASN A 91 -9.90 -30.42 2.69
C ASN A 91 -10.93 -31.54 2.42
N GLN A 92 -11.08 -31.97 1.16
CA GLN A 92 -12.10 -32.94 0.69
C GLN A 92 -13.57 -32.48 0.84
N LYS A 93 -13.83 -31.28 1.34
CA LYS A 93 -15.18 -30.71 1.49
C LYS A 93 -15.37 -29.42 0.72
N ASP A 94 -14.29 -28.68 0.46
CA ASP A 94 -14.32 -27.50 -0.39
C ASP A 94 -14.70 -27.91 -1.81
N SER A 95 -15.64 -27.21 -2.43
CA SER A 95 -16.07 -27.45 -3.81
C SER A 95 -15.05 -26.98 -4.85
N ILE A 96 -14.06 -26.21 -4.41
CA ILE A 96 -13.02 -25.64 -5.28
C ILE A 96 -11.64 -25.95 -4.69
N LEU A 97 -10.71 -26.39 -5.54
CA LEU A 97 -9.30 -26.48 -5.13
C LEU A 97 -8.81 -25.07 -4.80
N LYS A 98 -8.36 -24.86 -3.56
CA LYS A 98 -7.95 -23.57 -3.04
C LYS A 98 -6.54 -23.24 -3.56
N GLU A 99 -6.46 -22.66 -4.74
CA GLU A 99 -5.24 -22.16 -5.36
C GLU A 99 -5.04 -20.66 -5.12
N ARG A 100 -6.11 -19.94 -4.84
CA ARG A 100 -6.18 -18.48 -4.62
C ARG A 100 -7.26 -18.14 -3.61
N LEU A 101 -7.16 -16.93 -3.04
CA LEU A 101 -8.14 -16.47 -2.05
C LEU A 101 -9.45 -16.03 -2.72
N PHE A 102 -10.53 -16.25 -1.98
CA PHE A 102 -11.88 -15.81 -2.34
C PHE A 102 -12.20 -14.45 -1.71
N GLY A 103 -13.00 -13.70 -2.40
CA GLY A 103 -13.60 -12.47 -1.92
C GLY A 103 -14.68 -11.99 -2.88
N LEU A 104 -15.27 -10.86 -2.55
CA LEU A 104 -16.39 -10.28 -3.27
C LEU A 104 -15.89 -9.21 -4.25
N THR A 105 -16.55 -9.11 -5.38
CA THR A 105 -16.39 -7.95 -6.27
C THR A 105 -17.21 -6.77 -5.77
N ASN A 106 -16.94 -5.57 -6.28
CA ASN A 106 -17.66 -4.36 -5.90
C ASN A 106 -19.20 -4.50 -5.94
N LEU A 107 -19.74 -5.20 -6.95
CA LEU A 107 -21.20 -5.41 -7.09
C LEU A 107 -21.74 -6.55 -6.22
N GLN A 108 -20.88 -7.37 -5.62
CA GLN A 108 -21.26 -8.50 -4.78
C GLN A 108 -21.27 -8.15 -3.30
N GLY A 109 -20.48 -7.16 -2.89
CA GLY A 109 -20.45 -6.62 -1.53
C GLY A 109 -21.47 -5.50 -1.31
N ASN A 110 -21.85 -5.23 -0.08
CA ASN A 110 -22.68 -4.07 0.26
C ASN A 110 -21.87 -2.79 0.50
N HIS A 111 -20.55 -2.91 0.70
CA HIS A 111 -19.61 -1.79 0.84
C HIS A 111 -18.50 -1.78 -0.24
N GLY A 112 -18.49 -2.71 -1.16
CA GLY A 112 -17.53 -2.80 -2.26
C GLY A 112 -16.82 -4.15 -2.35
N GLU A 113 -15.63 -4.16 -2.94
CA GLU A 113 -14.76 -5.32 -3.03
C GLU A 113 -14.10 -5.62 -1.67
N ASP A 114 -13.98 -6.91 -1.33
CA ASP A 114 -13.36 -7.32 -0.07
C ASP A 114 -12.92 -8.79 -0.11
N VAL A 115 -11.77 -9.08 0.53
CA VAL A 115 -11.29 -10.44 0.75
C VAL A 115 -12.07 -11.10 1.89
N LYS A 116 -12.62 -12.29 1.63
CA LYS A 116 -13.41 -13.06 2.62
C LYS A 116 -12.61 -14.25 3.14
N GLU A 117 -11.33 -14.07 3.40
CA GLU A 117 -10.43 -15.10 3.94
C GLU A 117 -9.43 -14.51 4.93
N TYR A 118 -8.89 -15.32 5.85
CA TYR A 118 -7.94 -14.88 6.85
C TYR A 118 -6.55 -15.44 6.57
N TYR A 119 -5.62 -14.56 6.30
CA TYR A 119 -4.21 -14.84 6.11
C TYR A 119 -3.35 -13.73 6.73
N PHE A 120 -2.08 -14.01 7.01
CA PHE A 120 -1.22 -13.10 7.76
C PHE A 120 0.20 -13.12 7.23
N TYR A 121 0.77 -11.96 7.07
CA TYR A 121 2.18 -11.77 6.78
C TYR A 121 2.95 -11.65 8.10
N LEU A 122 3.55 -12.75 8.56
CA LEU A 122 4.12 -12.82 9.90
C LEU A 122 5.55 -12.31 9.98
N ASP A 123 6.33 -12.54 8.93
CA ASP A 123 7.73 -12.14 8.87
C ASP A 123 8.24 -12.03 7.44
N ALA A 124 9.17 -11.11 7.21
CA ALA A 124 9.87 -10.96 5.95
C ALA A 124 11.17 -10.17 6.15
N THR A 125 12.19 -10.47 5.37
CA THR A 125 13.39 -9.63 5.26
C THR A 125 13.42 -8.90 3.92
N PRO A 126 14.07 -7.73 3.82
CA PRO A 126 14.11 -6.94 2.58
C PRO A 126 14.63 -7.67 1.34
N THR A 127 15.57 -8.60 1.51
CA THR A 127 16.11 -9.44 0.43
C THR A 127 15.35 -10.75 0.24
N SER A 128 14.25 -10.93 0.97
CA SER A 128 13.49 -12.19 1.01
C SER A 128 14.37 -13.39 1.38
N SER A 129 15.41 -13.16 2.21
CA SER A 129 16.26 -14.21 2.72
C SER A 129 15.54 -15.10 3.72
N TYR A 130 14.51 -14.54 4.40
CA TYR A 130 13.53 -15.25 5.22
C TYR A 130 12.15 -14.63 5.01
N LEU A 131 11.13 -15.48 4.88
CA LEU A 131 9.72 -15.09 4.77
C LEU A 131 8.86 -16.06 5.55
N LYS A 132 7.77 -15.57 6.15
CA LYS A 132 6.79 -16.40 6.85
C LYS A 132 5.37 -15.88 6.63
N TYR A 133 4.51 -16.79 6.19
CA TYR A 133 3.10 -16.58 5.87
C TYR A 133 2.24 -17.54 6.65
N LEU A 134 1.01 -17.15 7.01
CA LEU A 134 0.01 -18.01 7.63
C LEU A 134 -1.31 -17.86 6.89
N TYR A 135 -1.95 -18.98 6.57
CA TYR A 135 -3.31 -19.03 6.07
C TYR A 135 -4.19 -19.87 7.02
N LYS A 136 -5.38 -19.38 7.34
CA LYS A 136 -6.40 -20.04 8.15
C LYS A 136 -7.36 -20.80 7.25
N TYR A 137 -7.10 -22.07 6.97
CA TYR A 137 -7.90 -22.87 6.04
C TYR A 137 -8.99 -23.65 6.78
N PRO A 138 -10.30 -23.42 6.51
CA PRO A 138 -11.39 -24.15 7.16
C PRO A 138 -11.35 -25.66 6.85
N GLN A 139 -11.87 -26.47 7.81
CA GLN A 139 -12.06 -27.91 7.63
C GLN A 139 -13.43 -28.28 7.06
N GLY A 140 -14.36 -27.31 7.03
CA GLY A 140 -15.69 -27.43 6.43
C GLY A 140 -15.71 -27.15 4.93
N SER A 141 -16.88 -27.28 4.33
CA SER A 141 -17.15 -26.76 2.99
C SER A 141 -17.05 -25.23 3.03
N PHE A 142 -16.28 -24.65 2.14
CA PHE A 142 -16.12 -23.18 2.12
C PHE A 142 -17.45 -22.54 1.69
N PRO A 143 -17.94 -21.52 2.42
CA PRO A 143 -19.30 -21.00 2.27
C PRO A 143 -19.42 -19.93 1.17
N TYR A 144 -18.98 -20.23 -0.05
CA TYR A 144 -18.97 -19.27 -1.18
C TYR A 144 -20.33 -18.62 -1.42
N ASP A 145 -21.37 -19.46 -1.58
CA ASP A 145 -22.73 -19.01 -1.89
C ASP A 145 -23.33 -18.22 -0.71
N GLN A 146 -23.08 -18.64 0.53
CA GLN A 146 -23.57 -17.94 1.72
C GLN A 146 -22.99 -16.55 1.83
N LEU A 147 -21.69 -16.38 1.58
CA LEU A 147 -21.02 -15.08 1.58
C LEU A 147 -21.61 -14.14 0.51
N LEU A 148 -21.82 -14.65 -0.71
CA LEU A 148 -22.43 -13.91 -1.80
C LEU A 148 -23.88 -13.50 -1.47
N GLU A 149 -24.72 -14.47 -1.05
CA GLU A 149 -26.13 -14.25 -0.81
C GLU A 149 -26.41 -13.32 0.37
N GLU A 150 -25.63 -13.44 1.46
CA GLU A 150 -25.85 -12.62 2.65
C GLU A 150 -25.40 -11.17 2.41
N ASN A 151 -24.25 -10.94 1.74
CA ASN A 151 -23.81 -9.59 1.40
C ASN A 151 -24.75 -8.92 0.39
N ALA A 152 -25.24 -9.65 -0.61
CA ALA A 152 -26.21 -9.13 -1.58
C ALA A 152 -27.57 -8.73 -0.97
N LYS A 153 -27.95 -9.27 0.19
CA LYS A 153 -29.18 -8.92 0.92
C LYS A 153 -28.99 -7.69 1.82
N ARG A 154 -27.77 -7.36 2.18
CA ARG A 154 -27.47 -6.28 3.13
C ARG A 154 -27.50 -4.92 2.45
N THR A 155 -27.97 -3.93 3.20
CA THR A 155 -27.90 -2.53 2.80
C THR A 155 -26.59 -1.90 3.31
N ARG A 156 -26.23 -0.74 2.81
CA ARG A 156 -25.04 -0.01 3.28
C ARG A 156 -25.11 0.45 4.75
N GLN A 157 -26.28 0.41 5.39
CA GLN A 157 -26.43 0.67 6.83
C GLN A 157 -26.11 -0.56 7.71
N GLN A 158 -25.86 -1.71 7.10
CA GLN A 158 -25.53 -2.94 7.80
C GLN A 158 -24.06 -3.27 7.57
N PRO A 159 -23.32 -3.77 8.59
CA PRO A 159 -21.95 -4.20 8.40
C PRO A 159 -21.85 -5.31 7.37
N GLU A 160 -20.70 -5.49 6.76
CA GLU A 160 -20.47 -6.63 5.87
C GLU A 160 -20.64 -7.97 6.57
N TYR A 161 -20.97 -9.00 5.80
CA TYR A 161 -21.02 -10.38 6.28
C TYR A 161 -19.69 -11.06 6.01
N GLU A 162 -18.99 -11.34 7.09
CA GLU A 162 -17.62 -11.85 7.05
C GLU A 162 -17.57 -13.39 7.11
N LEU A 163 -16.45 -13.98 6.69
CA LEU A 163 -16.21 -15.42 6.84
C LEU A 163 -16.35 -15.87 8.31
N MET A 164 -15.99 -15.00 9.25
CA MET A 164 -16.15 -15.25 10.68
C MET A 164 -17.62 -15.44 11.08
N ASP A 165 -18.52 -14.68 10.48
CA ASP A 165 -19.96 -14.70 10.78
C ASP A 165 -20.64 -15.97 10.32
N THR A 166 -20.04 -16.70 9.39
CA THR A 166 -20.55 -18.00 8.92
C THR A 166 -20.44 -19.10 9.97
N GLY A 167 -19.65 -18.87 11.03
CA GLY A 167 -19.35 -19.88 12.05
C GLY A 167 -18.40 -20.99 11.60
N ILE A 168 -17.77 -20.89 10.45
CA ILE A 168 -16.93 -21.95 9.88
C ILE A 168 -15.69 -22.28 10.74
N PHE A 169 -15.27 -21.34 11.58
CA PHE A 169 -14.15 -21.52 12.52
C PHE A 169 -14.61 -22.04 13.91
N SER A 170 -15.91 -22.32 14.10
CA SER A 170 -16.43 -22.83 15.37
C SER A 170 -15.73 -24.13 15.77
N GLU A 171 -15.52 -24.33 17.07
CA GLU A 171 -14.81 -25.47 17.65
C GLU A 171 -13.37 -25.61 17.12
N ASN A 172 -12.77 -24.51 16.64
CA ASN A 172 -11.42 -24.49 16.04
C ASN A 172 -11.27 -25.42 14.83
N ARG A 173 -12.34 -25.66 14.06
CA ARG A 173 -12.34 -26.55 12.89
C ARG A 173 -11.67 -25.93 11.67
N TYR A 174 -10.36 -25.70 11.79
CA TYR A 174 -9.51 -25.15 10.73
C TYR A 174 -8.08 -25.70 10.82
N PHE A 175 -7.33 -25.49 9.75
CA PHE A 175 -5.90 -25.70 9.72
C PHE A 175 -5.17 -24.34 9.77
N ASP A 176 -4.12 -24.27 10.61
CA ASP A 176 -3.09 -23.24 10.45
C ASP A 176 -2.04 -23.73 9.47
N VAL A 177 -1.96 -23.10 8.31
CA VAL A 177 -1.03 -23.46 7.26
C VAL A 177 0.07 -22.40 7.18
N PHE A 178 1.22 -22.72 7.77
CA PHE A 178 2.40 -21.87 7.69
C PHE A 178 3.22 -22.21 6.45
N VAL A 179 3.60 -21.18 5.71
CA VAL A 179 4.55 -21.30 4.60
C VAL A 179 5.76 -20.43 4.89
N GLU A 180 6.93 -21.04 4.91
CA GLU A 180 8.20 -20.37 5.19
C GLU A 180 9.17 -20.56 4.03
N TYR A 181 9.89 -19.50 3.71
CA TYR A 181 10.97 -19.52 2.74
C TYR A 181 12.27 -19.10 3.41
N ALA A 182 13.36 -19.82 3.11
CA ALA A 182 14.71 -19.46 3.55
C ALA A 182 15.70 -19.63 2.39
N LYS A 183 16.49 -18.62 2.10
CA LYS A 183 17.51 -18.69 1.05
C LYS A 183 18.84 -19.14 1.62
N ALA A 184 19.37 -20.28 1.21
CA ALA A 184 20.74 -20.65 1.47
C ALA A 184 21.71 -19.75 0.67
N SER A 185 21.36 -19.46 -0.59
CA SER A 185 21.98 -18.46 -1.47
C SER A 185 20.93 -17.73 -2.26
N SER A 186 21.30 -16.79 -3.13
CA SER A 186 20.37 -16.08 -4.01
C SER A 186 19.57 -16.98 -4.95
N GLU A 187 20.05 -18.19 -5.24
CA GLU A 187 19.46 -19.14 -6.19
C GLU A 187 19.11 -20.51 -5.54
N ASP A 188 19.31 -20.65 -4.25
CA ASP A 188 19.03 -21.86 -3.48
C ASP A 188 17.99 -21.55 -2.40
N ILE A 189 16.77 -21.98 -2.63
CA ILE A 189 15.59 -21.57 -1.90
C ILE A 189 14.96 -22.79 -1.22
N LEU A 190 14.97 -22.78 0.10
CA LEU A 190 14.33 -23.78 0.95
C LEU A 190 12.91 -23.36 1.26
N ILE A 191 11.97 -24.30 1.17
CA ILE A 191 10.53 -24.07 1.40
C ILE A 191 10.06 -25.07 2.44
N ARG A 192 9.42 -24.58 3.51
CA ARG A 192 8.85 -25.40 4.56
C ARG A 192 7.37 -25.06 4.74
N ILE A 193 6.50 -26.05 4.59
CA ILE A 193 5.05 -25.89 4.73
C ILE A 193 4.62 -26.75 5.90
N THR A 194 4.03 -26.13 6.94
CA THR A 194 3.58 -26.81 8.15
C THR A 194 2.09 -26.56 8.34
N ALA A 195 1.29 -27.62 8.29
CA ALA A 195 -0.17 -27.55 8.50
C ALA A 195 -0.52 -28.16 9.87
N TRP A 196 -1.08 -27.35 10.76
CA TRP A 196 -1.58 -27.76 12.07
C TRP A 196 -3.09 -27.98 12.04
N ASN A 197 -3.56 -29.10 12.49
CA ASN A 197 -4.99 -29.32 12.77
C ASN A 197 -5.35 -28.70 14.12
N ARG A 198 -6.15 -27.63 14.10
CA ARG A 198 -6.66 -26.95 15.32
C ARG A 198 -7.98 -27.53 15.80
N GLY A 199 -8.66 -28.32 14.96
CA GLY A 199 -9.93 -28.94 15.27
C GLY A 199 -9.84 -30.11 16.26
N PRO A 200 -10.99 -30.52 16.82
CA PRO A 200 -11.06 -31.60 17.81
C PRO A 200 -10.97 -32.99 17.20
N ASP A 201 -11.15 -33.12 15.89
CA ASP A 201 -11.19 -34.40 15.17
C ASP A 201 -10.01 -34.50 14.17
N ALA A 202 -9.66 -35.74 13.79
CA ALA A 202 -8.79 -35.98 12.67
C ALA A 202 -9.40 -35.43 11.37
N ALA A 203 -8.64 -34.76 10.55
CA ALA A 203 -9.15 -34.10 9.35
C ALA A 203 -8.21 -34.34 8.17
N PRO A 204 -8.77 -34.66 6.97
CA PRO A 204 -7.98 -34.85 5.78
C PRO A 204 -7.51 -33.49 5.22
N LEU A 205 -6.29 -33.49 4.71
CA LEU A 205 -5.72 -32.33 4.02
C LEU A 205 -4.86 -32.76 2.85
N HIS A 206 -5.12 -32.18 1.69
CA HIS A 206 -4.27 -32.24 0.53
C HIS A 206 -3.45 -30.95 0.43
N LEU A 207 -2.15 -31.09 0.25
CA LEU A 207 -1.20 -30.01 0.05
C LEU A 207 -0.55 -30.20 -1.33
N LEU A 208 -0.66 -29.17 -2.16
CA LEU A 208 -0.13 -29.16 -3.52
C LEU A 208 0.83 -27.97 -3.70
N PRO A 209 2.07 -28.04 -3.19
CA PRO A 209 3.10 -27.10 -3.64
C PRO A 209 3.21 -27.15 -5.17
N THR A 210 2.95 -26.02 -5.79
CA THR A 210 2.80 -25.92 -7.26
C THR A 210 3.85 -24.98 -7.81
N LEU A 211 4.53 -25.44 -8.86
CA LEU A 211 5.51 -24.68 -9.64
C LEU A 211 5.01 -24.55 -11.08
N TRP A 212 5.08 -23.34 -11.66
CA TRP A 212 4.63 -23.14 -13.03
C TRP A 212 5.35 -21.96 -13.68
N PHE A 213 5.22 -21.91 -15.02
CA PHE A 213 5.64 -20.76 -15.81
C PHE A 213 4.46 -19.84 -16.08
N ARG A 214 4.65 -18.53 -15.93
CA ARG A 214 3.70 -17.55 -16.45
C ARG A 214 3.53 -17.77 -17.93
N ASN A 215 2.28 -17.85 -18.38
CA ASN A 215 1.98 -17.99 -19.79
C ASN A 215 2.35 -16.70 -20.54
N ARG A 216 3.33 -16.80 -21.44
CA ARG A 216 3.77 -15.74 -22.35
C ARG A 216 3.74 -16.17 -23.81
N TRP A 217 3.59 -17.46 -24.08
CA TRP A 217 3.65 -18.05 -25.41
C TRP A 217 2.35 -17.95 -26.18
N ASP A 218 1.21 -17.79 -25.53
CA ASP A 218 -0.11 -17.72 -26.18
C ASP A 218 -0.47 -16.32 -26.70
N TRP A 219 0.32 -15.28 -26.38
CA TRP A 219 -0.03 -13.89 -26.67
C TRP A 219 0.54 -13.35 -28.00
N GLY A 220 1.11 -14.20 -28.84
CA GLY A 220 1.66 -13.81 -30.15
C GLY A 220 2.96 -12.98 -30.06
N GLU A 221 3.68 -13.05 -28.95
CA GLU A 221 4.91 -12.30 -28.68
C GLU A 221 6.18 -13.01 -29.15
N GLY A 222 6.04 -14.22 -29.71
CA GLY A 222 7.19 -15.00 -30.20
C GLY A 222 8.03 -15.65 -29.07
N TYR A 223 7.49 -15.78 -27.89
CA TYR A 223 8.13 -16.55 -26.82
C TYR A 223 7.94 -18.04 -27.02
N ASP A 224 9.01 -18.81 -26.92
CA ASP A 224 8.96 -20.24 -26.89
C ASP A 224 8.30 -20.76 -25.61
N LYS A 225 7.50 -21.82 -25.74
CA LYS A 225 6.87 -22.49 -24.61
C LYS A 225 7.95 -23.19 -23.75
N PRO A 226 8.14 -22.81 -22.49
CA PRO A 226 9.12 -23.43 -21.61
C PRO A 226 8.69 -24.85 -21.24
N ARG A 227 9.60 -25.61 -20.67
CA ARG A 227 9.35 -27.02 -20.34
C ARG A 227 9.60 -27.28 -18.86
N LEU A 228 8.64 -27.96 -18.26
CA LEU A 228 8.74 -28.58 -16.95
C LEU A 228 8.51 -30.07 -17.11
N ALA A 229 9.37 -30.90 -16.47
CA ALA A 229 9.27 -32.34 -16.58
C ALA A 229 9.67 -33.03 -15.27
N ARG A 230 9.02 -34.16 -14.96
CA ARG A 230 9.47 -35.06 -13.92
C ARG A 230 10.83 -35.64 -14.30
N GLN A 231 11.76 -35.66 -13.36
CA GLN A 231 13.07 -36.28 -13.49
C GLN A 231 13.25 -37.35 -12.40
N GLN A 232 13.89 -38.45 -12.74
CA GLN A 232 14.26 -39.49 -11.79
C GLN A 232 15.73 -39.35 -11.38
N GLY A 233 16.14 -40.02 -10.32
CA GLY A 233 17.55 -40.12 -9.93
C GLY A 233 17.87 -39.67 -8.52
N LEU A 234 16.85 -39.37 -7.70
CA LEU A 234 17.02 -39.01 -6.30
C LEU A 234 16.12 -39.90 -5.41
N GLU A 235 16.72 -40.77 -4.62
CA GLU A 235 15.96 -41.66 -3.71
C GLU A 235 15.35 -40.86 -2.57
N GLY A 236 14.06 -41.07 -2.30
CA GLY A 236 13.32 -40.40 -1.21
C GLY A 236 12.83 -38.99 -1.54
N ALA A 237 12.82 -38.59 -2.81
CA ALA A 237 12.20 -37.35 -3.26
C ALA A 237 11.66 -37.44 -4.68
N GLU A 238 10.65 -36.61 -4.98
CA GLU A 238 10.25 -36.26 -6.34
C GLU A 238 11.06 -35.08 -6.85
N LEU A 239 11.40 -35.13 -8.13
CA LEU A 239 12.23 -34.12 -8.77
C LEU A 239 11.55 -33.58 -10.02
N PHE A 240 11.42 -32.26 -10.11
CA PHE A 240 10.92 -31.54 -11.27
C PHE A 240 12.04 -30.69 -11.87
N ALA A 241 12.42 -31.01 -13.11
CA ALA A 241 13.35 -30.21 -13.90
C ALA A 241 12.60 -29.20 -14.73
N LEU A 242 13.02 -27.97 -14.69
CA LEU A 242 12.48 -26.88 -15.48
C LEU A 242 13.56 -26.24 -16.35
N ASP A 243 13.17 -25.78 -17.53
CA ASP A 243 14.03 -25.06 -18.46
C ASP A 243 13.28 -23.84 -18.99
N GLU A 244 13.77 -22.64 -18.63
CA GLU A 244 13.19 -21.36 -19.01
C GLU A 244 14.27 -20.50 -19.68
N PHE A 245 13.89 -19.82 -20.73
CA PHE A 245 14.80 -19.10 -21.62
C PHE A 245 15.72 -18.10 -20.88
N HIS A 246 15.20 -17.31 -19.93
CA HIS A 246 15.98 -16.26 -19.23
C HIS A 246 16.78 -16.81 -18.05
N TYR A 247 16.24 -17.82 -17.37
CA TYR A 247 16.83 -18.36 -16.13
C TYR A 247 17.55 -19.69 -16.34
N GLY A 248 17.38 -20.32 -17.52
CA GLY A 248 17.95 -21.61 -17.81
C GLY A 248 17.37 -22.74 -16.94
N LYS A 249 18.17 -23.78 -16.74
CA LYS A 249 17.73 -24.97 -16.00
C LYS A 249 17.69 -24.72 -14.49
N ARG A 250 16.62 -25.22 -13.87
CA ARG A 250 16.44 -25.26 -12.43
C ARG A 250 15.73 -26.55 -12.02
N TRP A 251 15.76 -26.86 -10.74
CA TRP A 251 15.17 -28.07 -10.19
C TRP A 251 14.41 -27.77 -8.90
N LEU A 252 13.19 -28.30 -8.81
CA LEU A 252 12.44 -28.36 -7.57
C LEU A 252 12.52 -29.77 -7.02
N ILE A 253 13.06 -29.93 -5.82
CA ILE A 253 13.07 -31.19 -5.07
C ILE A 253 11.92 -31.15 -4.07
N ALA A 254 11.09 -32.18 -4.04
CA ALA A 254 10.02 -32.37 -3.07
C ALA A 254 10.30 -33.61 -2.24
N GLU A 255 10.50 -33.46 -0.92
CA GLU A 255 10.86 -34.55 -0.01
C GLU A 255 9.78 -35.61 0.07
N GLY A 256 10.19 -36.89 0.19
CA GLY A 256 9.30 -38.03 0.26
C GLY A 256 8.91 -38.53 -1.11
N ALA A 257 7.70 -39.07 -1.21
CA ALA A 257 7.18 -39.62 -2.47
C ALA A 257 5.78 -39.05 -2.78
N PRO A 258 5.66 -37.71 -2.93
CA PRO A 258 4.37 -37.13 -3.34
C PRO A 258 4.00 -37.60 -4.76
N GLU A 259 2.69 -37.63 -5.05
CA GLU A 259 2.22 -37.91 -6.40
C GLU A 259 2.54 -36.71 -7.31
N PRO A 260 3.31 -36.90 -8.40
CA PRO A 260 3.60 -35.81 -9.32
C PRO A 260 2.40 -35.59 -10.26
N LEU A 261 1.89 -34.35 -10.30
CA LEU A 261 0.84 -33.93 -11.21
C LEU A 261 1.39 -32.88 -12.17
N LEU A 262 1.21 -33.08 -13.48
CA LEU A 262 1.68 -32.13 -14.50
C LEU A 262 0.56 -31.77 -15.50
N THR A 263 0.57 -30.53 -15.93
CA THR A 263 -0.33 -29.96 -16.92
C THR A 263 0.28 -28.73 -17.56
N ASP A 264 -0.46 -28.01 -18.39
CA ASP A 264 -0.05 -26.73 -18.95
C ASP A 264 -0.78 -25.55 -18.26
N ASN A 265 -0.09 -24.41 -18.08
CA ASN A 265 -0.69 -23.16 -17.67
C ASN A 265 -1.29 -22.44 -18.88
N GLU A 266 -2.30 -23.08 -19.47
CA GLU A 266 -3.06 -22.60 -20.63
C GLU A 266 -4.55 -22.53 -20.30
N THR A 267 -5.23 -21.58 -20.92
CA THR A 267 -6.67 -21.37 -20.70
C THR A 267 -7.48 -22.61 -21.14
N ASN A 268 -8.43 -23.04 -20.31
CA ASN A 268 -9.44 -24.00 -20.68
C ASN A 268 -10.51 -23.31 -21.53
N ASN A 269 -10.24 -23.16 -22.82
CA ASN A 269 -11.13 -22.50 -23.79
C ASN A 269 -12.44 -23.27 -23.99
N GLU A 270 -12.42 -24.60 -23.84
CA GLU A 270 -13.63 -25.41 -23.95
C GLU A 270 -14.62 -25.07 -22.83
N ARG A 271 -14.12 -24.95 -21.60
CA ARG A 271 -14.94 -24.56 -20.45
C ARG A 271 -15.43 -23.12 -20.52
N LEU A 272 -14.55 -22.19 -20.85
CA LEU A 272 -14.85 -20.75 -20.71
C LEU A 272 -15.52 -20.16 -21.96
N PHE A 273 -15.16 -20.63 -23.13
CA PHE A 273 -15.53 -19.99 -24.40
C PHE A 273 -16.18 -20.96 -25.38
N ASN A 274 -16.44 -22.21 -24.99
CA ASN A 274 -16.97 -23.27 -25.85
C ASN A 274 -16.14 -23.48 -27.13
N GLN A 275 -14.82 -23.32 -26.99
CA GLN A 275 -13.85 -23.50 -28.06
C GLN A 275 -12.92 -24.67 -27.73
N LYS A 276 -12.54 -25.45 -28.72
CA LYS A 276 -11.67 -26.61 -28.51
C LYS A 276 -10.29 -26.20 -27.95
N ASN A 277 -9.85 -26.87 -26.91
CA ASN A 277 -8.49 -26.72 -26.39
C ASN A 277 -7.46 -27.29 -27.37
N ALA A 278 -6.26 -26.67 -27.42
CA ALA A 278 -5.13 -27.22 -28.18
C ALA A 278 -4.61 -28.53 -27.58
N SER A 279 -4.71 -28.67 -26.25
CA SER A 279 -4.34 -29.84 -25.47
C SER A 279 -5.42 -30.12 -24.42
N PRO A 280 -5.66 -31.38 -24.00
CA PRO A 280 -6.56 -31.68 -22.90
C PRO A 280 -6.00 -31.25 -21.54
N TYR A 281 -4.71 -30.96 -21.46
CA TYR A 281 -3.98 -30.60 -20.25
C TYR A 281 -3.91 -29.06 -20.13
N VAL A 282 -4.81 -28.48 -19.34
CA VAL A 282 -5.01 -27.04 -19.23
C VAL A 282 -4.94 -26.59 -17.77
N LYS A 283 -4.99 -25.29 -17.51
CA LYS A 283 -4.71 -24.65 -16.20
C LYS A 283 -5.43 -25.32 -15.03
N ASP A 284 -6.70 -25.70 -15.19
CA ASP A 284 -7.56 -26.25 -14.15
C ASP A 284 -7.46 -27.80 -13.96
N ALA A 285 -6.47 -28.42 -14.55
CA ALA A 285 -6.31 -29.87 -14.52
C ALA A 285 -6.25 -30.46 -13.11
N PHE A 286 -5.60 -29.78 -12.16
CA PHE A 286 -5.48 -30.28 -10.78
C PHE A 286 -6.83 -30.24 -10.05
N HIS A 287 -7.66 -29.21 -10.29
CA HIS A 287 -9.03 -29.15 -9.81
C HIS A 287 -9.88 -30.30 -10.37
N ARG A 288 -9.82 -30.51 -11.68
CA ARG A 288 -10.55 -31.58 -12.36
C ARG A 288 -10.12 -32.97 -11.87
N TYR A 289 -8.82 -33.16 -11.69
CA TYR A 289 -8.24 -34.42 -11.21
C TYR A 289 -8.68 -34.77 -9.79
N LEU A 290 -8.56 -33.81 -8.85
CA LEU A 290 -8.84 -34.06 -7.43
C LEU A 290 -10.33 -34.00 -7.09
N ILE A 291 -11.03 -32.96 -7.52
CA ILE A 291 -12.41 -32.69 -7.10
C ILE A 291 -13.41 -33.39 -8.00
N GLN A 292 -13.17 -33.38 -9.32
CA GLN A 292 -14.09 -34.01 -10.28
C GLN A 292 -13.72 -35.47 -10.60
N GLY A 293 -12.58 -35.94 -10.12
CA GLY A 293 -12.13 -37.32 -10.34
C GLY A 293 -11.67 -37.65 -11.76
N GLU A 294 -11.45 -36.63 -12.58
CA GLU A 294 -10.99 -36.77 -13.97
C GLU A 294 -9.50 -37.12 -14.05
N ARG A 295 -9.19 -38.40 -13.92
CA ARG A 295 -7.80 -38.90 -13.94
C ARG A 295 -7.03 -38.57 -15.21
N GLY A 296 -7.70 -38.38 -16.35
CA GLY A 296 -7.11 -37.97 -17.62
C GLY A 296 -6.84 -36.49 -17.77
N ALA A 297 -7.18 -35.64 -16.79
CA ALA A 297 -6.96 -34.21 -16.86
C ALA A 297 -5.47 -33.82 -16.74
N VAL A 298 -4.67 -34.66 -16.06
CA VAL A 298 -3.22 -34.46 -15.92
C VAL A 298 -2.44 -35.23 -16.99
N ASN A 299 -1.28 -34.72 -17.36
CA ASN A 299 -0.48 -35.27 -18.47
C ASN A 299 0.28 -36.53 -18.02
N PRO A 300 -0.05 -37.73 -18.54
CA PRO A 300 0.63 -38.98 -18.21
C PRO A 300 2.08 -39.04 -18.71
N ALA A 301 2.48 -38.19 -19.67
CA ALA A 301 3.86 -38.07 -20.13
C ALA A 301 4.77 -37.36 -19.13
N MET A 302 4.21 -36.89 -17.99
CA MET A 302 4.92 -36.19 -16.94
C MET A 302 5.73 -34.99 -17.46
N THR A 303 5.15 -34.20 -18.34
CA THR A 303 5.69 -32.97 -18.89
C THR A 303 4.58 -31.91 -18.98
N GLY A 304 4.95 -30.63 -18.95
CA GLY A 304 4.03 -29.51 -19.10
C GLY A 304 4.69 -28.18 -18.76
N THR A 305 3.89 -27.21 -18.40
CA THR A 305 4.34 -25.90 -17.94
C THR A 305 3.85 -25.58 -16.51
N LYS A 306 3.09 -26.50 -15.88
CA LYS A 306 2.63 -26.43 -14.49
C LYS A 306 2.76 -27.82 -13.84
N ALA A 307 3.38 -27.87 -12.66
CA ALA A 307 3.56 -29.11 -11.90
C ALA A 307 3.22 -28.91 -10.42
N ALA A 308 2.66 -29.93 -9.80
CA ALA A 308 2.45 -29.97 -8.36
C ALA A 308 3.01 -31.28 -7.76
N ALA A 309 3.57 -31.16 -6.57
CA ALA A 309 3.87 -32.29 -5.70
C ALA A 309 2.69 -32.50 -4.76
N HIS A 310 1.90 -33.53 -4.98
CA HIS A 310 0.67 -33.79 -4.27
C HIS A 310 0.90 -34.67 -3.03
N TYR A 311 0.80 -34.05 -1.86
CA TYR A 311 0.81 -34.72 -0.56
C TYR A 311 -0.62 -34.80 -0.02
N TRP A 312 -0.98 -35.87 0.65
CA TRP A 312 -2.26 -35.98 1.30
C TRP A 312 -2.22 -36.92 2.51
N GLY A 313 -3.10 -36.70 3.46
CA GLY A 313 -3.23 -37.52 4.65
C GLY A 313 -4.20 -36.94 5.67
N GLU A 314 -4.50 -37.70 6.72
CA GLU A 314 -5.26 -37.23 7.87
C GLU A 314 -4.32 -36.68 8.93
N ILE A 315 -4.61 -35.46 9.40
CA ILE A 315 -3.87 -34.82 10.50
C ILE A 315 -4.69 -34.97 11.79
N GLN A 316 -4.10 -35.62 12.79
CA GLN A 316 -4.74 -35.81 14.09
C GLN A 316 -4.95 -34.48 14.84
N PRO A 317 -5.94 -34.38 15.75
CA PRO A 317 -6.20 -33.20 16.55
C PRO A 317 -4.96 -32.68 17.27
N GLY A 318 -4.67 -31.40 17.16
CA GLY A 318 -3.51 -30.76 17.78
C GLY A 318 -2.14 -31.22 17.25
N LYS A 319 -2.12 -31.96 16.14
CA LYS A 319 -0.87 -32.39 15.46
C LYS A 319 -0.68 -31.60 14.17
N ASN A 320 0.51 -31.73 13.59
CA ASN A 320 0.86 -31.12 12.32
C ASN A 320 1.52 -32.14 11.38
N VAL A 321 1.54 -31.75 10.12
CA VAL A 321 2.40 -32.32 9.08
C VAL A 321 3.31 -31.21 8.56
N THR A 322 4.57 -31.55 8.32
CA THR A 322 5.54 -30.63 7.69
C THR A 322 6.07 -31.28 6.42
N ILE A 323 6.02 -30.54 5.32
CA ILE A 323 6.62 -30.92 4.03
C ILE A 323 7.73 -29.94 3.71
N ARG A 324 8.79 -30.44 3.08
CA ARG A 324 9.99 -29.66 2.74
C ARG A 324 10.27 -29.76 1.25
N LEU A 325 10.59 -28.59 0.66
CA LEU A 325 10.97 -28.50 -0.75
C LEU A 325 12.22 -27.62 -0.88
N ARG A 326 12.92 -27.75 -2.01
CA ARG A 326 14.10 -26.94 -2.30
C ARG A 326 14.19 -26.65 -3.79
N LEU A 327 14.29 -25.38 -4.17
CA LEU A 327 14.48 -24.92 -5.54
C LEU A 327 15.93 -24.52 -5.75
N LEU A 328 16.56 -25.11 -6.79
CA LEU A 328 17.99 -25.02 -7.05
C LEU A 328 18.29 -24.64 -8.51
N ASP A 329 19.44 -24.00 -8.70
CA ASP A 329 20.03 -23.71 -10.03
C ASP A 329 21.07 -24.77 -10.48
N LYS A 330 21.32 -25.76 -9.65
CA LYS A 330 22.27 -26.87 -9.93
C LYS A 330 21.53 -28.18 -9.96
N ASN A 331 21.92 -29.06 -10.89
CA ASN A 331 21.30 -30.39 -10.99
C ASN A 331 21.54 -31.19 -9.72
N PRO A 332 20.51 -31.56 -8.97
CA PRO A 332 20.67 -32.27 -7.71
C PRO A 332 21.13 -33.73 -7.88
N THR A 333 21.09 -34.31 -9.08
CA THR A 333 21.61 -35.66 -9.34
C THR A 333 23.11 -35.68 -9.63
N ASP A 334 23.75 -34.50 -9.75
CA ASP A 334 25.19 -34.41 -9.97
C ASP A 334 25.94 -34.63 -8.63
N GLY A 335 26.36 -35.91 -8.41
CA GLY A 335 27.08 -36.31 -7.21
C GLY A 335 26.23 -36.65 -5.98
N HIS A 336 24.87 -36.61 -6.11
CA HIS A 336 23.95 -36.99 -5.04
C HIS A 336 22.94 -38.04 -5.54
N THR A 337 22.57 -38.96 -4.65
CA THR A 337 21.61 -40.05 -4.94
C THR A 337 20.45 -40.10 -3.93
N SER A 338 20.52 -39.34 -2.84
CA SER A 338 19.55 -39.36 -1.75
C SER A 338 18.99 -37.99 -1.44
N ALA A 339 17.72 -37.91 -1.14
CA ALA A 339 17.03 -36.74 -0.61
C ALA A 339 17.65 -36.23 0.71
N GLN A 340 18.23 -37.14 1.51
CA GLN A 340 18.87 -36.80 2.79
C GLN A 340 20.01 -35.76 2.63
N ASP A 341 20.65 -35.72 1.48
CA ASP A 341 21.70 -34.74 1.17
C ASP A 341 21.15 -33.29 1.12
N PHE A 342 19.85 -33.14 0.87
CA PHE A 342 19.16 -31.85 0.73
C PHE A 342 18.27 -31.50 1.92
N PHE A 343 17.77 -32.50 2.65
CA PHE A 343 16.78 -32.36 3.73
C PHE A 343 17.29 -32.86 5.10
N GLY A 344 18.60 -33.04 5.26
CA GLY A 344 19.23 -33.34 6.55
C GLY A 344 19.25 -32.13 7.49
N SER A 345 20.06 -32.20 8.55
CA SER A 345 20.17 -31.13 9.57
C SER A 345 20.49 -29.75 8.96
N ALA A 346 21.29 -29.74 7.89
CA ALA A 346 21.67 -28.51 7.19
C ALA A 346 20.47 -27.72 6.66
N PHE A 347 19.35 -28.39 6.34
CA PHE A 347 18.11 -27.70 5.93
C PHE A 347 17.54 -26.86 7.08
N ASP A 348 17.41 -27.46 8.27
CA ASP A 348 16.89 -26.77 9.44
C ASP A 348 17.85 -25.70 9.97
N GLU A 349 19.15 -25.93 9.85
CA GLU A 349 20.20 -24.98 10.22
C GLU A 349 20.09 -23.69 9.38
N VAL A 350 19.80 -23.79 8.08
CA VAL A 350 19.58 -22.62 7.23
C VAL A 350 18.37 -21.80 7.72
N PHE A 351 17.25 -22.45 8.05
CA PHE A 351 16.08 -21.74 8.60
C PHE A 351 16.41 -21.05 9.91
N GLN A 352 17.08 -21.74 10.84
CA GLN A 352 17.47 -21.15 12.12
C GLN A 352 18.43 -19.97 11.93
N GLN A 353 19.38 -20.09 11.01
CA GLN A 353 20.32 -19.02 10.70
C GLN A 353 19.60 -17.80 10.12
N ARG A 354 18.70 -17.98 9.13
CA ARG A 354 17.97 -16.87 8.52
C ARG A 354 17.03 -16.18 9.50
N LEU A 355 16.37 -16.93 10.37
CA LEU A 355 15.53 -16.37 11.42
C LEU A 355 16.36 -15.51 12.40
N LYS A 356 17.49 -16.03 12.86
CA LYS A 356 18.39 -15.27 13.73
C LYS A 356 18.91 -14.00 13.07
N GLU A 357 19.30 -14.07 11.81
CA GLU A 357 19.77 -12.91 11.05
C GLU A 357 18.65 -11.86 10.85
N ALA A 358 17.40 -12.30 10.67
CA ALA A 358 16.24 -11.43 10.67
C ALA A 358 16.01 -10.76 12.03
N ASP A 359 16.12 -11.51 13.14
CA ASP A 359 16.03 -10.98 14.50
C ASP A 359 17.12 -9.92 14.75
N ASP A 360 18.37 -10.20 14.39
CA ASP A 360 19.49 -9.26 14.52
C ASP A 360 19.25 -7.96 13.69
N PHE A 361 18.67 -8.11 12.50
CA PHE A 361 18.33 -6.97 11.64
C PHE A 361 17.22 -6.10 12.23
N TYR A 362 16.10 -6.70 12.65
CA TYR A 362 14.98 -5.96 13.22
C TYR A 362 15.28 -5.35 14.59
N ALA A 363 16.01 -6.04 15.45
CA ALA A 363 16.46 -5.48 16.73
C ALA A 363 17.21 -4.15 16.55
N ARG A 364 17.98 -4.06 15.46
CA ARG A 364 18.70 -2.82 15.12
C ARG A 364 17.81 -1.72 14.55
N ARG A 365 16.67 -2.07 13.96
CA ARG A 365 15.70 -1.13 13.36
C ARG A 365 14.62 -0.68 14.35
N ALA A 366 14.51 -1.31 15.49
CA ALA A 366 13.48 -1.03 16.49
C ALA A 366 13.48 0.43 16.98
N GLY A 367 14.64 1.09 17.02
CA GLY A 367 14.74 2.47 17.43
C GLY A 367 14.44 2.63 18.93
N GLN A 368 13.41 3.42 19.26
CA GLN A 368 12.92 3.59 20.63
C GLN A 368 11.76 2.64 20.99
N CYS A 369 11.31 1.80 20.03
CA CYS A 369 10.26 0.82 20.26
C CYS A 369 10.60 -0.05 21.49
N ALA A 370 9.67 -0.16 22.42
CA ALA A 370 9.87 -0.86 23.67
C ALA A 370 8.80 -1.93 23.90
N GLY A 371 9.23 -3.06 24.47
CA GLY A 371 8.34 -4.17 24.80
C GLY A 371 8.10 -5.15 23.66
N ALA A 372 7.80 -6.41 24.03
CA ALA A 372 7.65 -7.50 23.06
C ALA A 372 6.45 -7.31 22.11
N ASP A 373 5.37 -6.72 22.62
CA ASP A 373 4.16 -6.48 21.83
C ASP A 373 4.40 -5.43 20.74
N ALA A 374 5.04 -4.31 21.08
CA ALA A 374 5.36 -3.26 20.13
C ALA A 374 6.35 -3.74 19.07
N HIS A 375 7.37 -4.51 19.44
CA HIS A 375 8.29 -5.13 18.49
C HIS A 375 7.57 -6.09 17.53
N MET A 376 6.60 -6.87 18.01
CA MET A 376 5.81 -7.78 17.20
C MET A 376 4.94 -7.01 16.20
N VAL A 377 4.25 -5.96 16.65
CA VAL A 377 3.44 -5.08 15.78
C VAL A 377 4.32 -4.44 14.72
N GLN A 378 5.45 -3.85 15.12
CA GLN A 378 6.38 -3.21 14.18
C GLN A 378 6.89 -4.23 13.12
N ARG A 379 7.27 -5.43 13.54
CA ARG A 379 7.78 -6.47 12.65
C ARG A 379 6.73 -6.96 11.66
N GLN A 380 5.48 -7.22 12.12
CA GLN A 380 4.41 -7.65 11.24
C GLN A 380 3.99 -6.53 10.26
N ALA A 381 3.94 -5.26 10.69
CA ALA A 381 3.67 -4.14 9.80
C ALA A 381 4.72 -4.04 8.68
N LEU A 382 6.00 -4.16 9.02
CA LEU A 382 7.08 -4.14 8.04
C LEU A 382 7.12 -5.41 7.17
N ALA A 383 6.76 -6.56 7.73
CA ALA A 383 6.62 -7.80 6.97
C ALA A 383 5.51 -7.68 5.93
N GLY A 384 4.34 -7.15 6.30
CA GLY A 384 3.24 -6.90 5.38
C GLY A 384 3.66 -5.99 4.22
N LEU A 385 4.39 -4.92 4.51
CA LEU A 385 4.93 -4.02 3.50
C LEU A 385 5.90 -4.72 2.52
N LEU A 386 6.69 -5.69 2.99
CA LEU A 386 7.58 -6.48 2.14
C LEU A 386 6.84 -7.55 1.34
N TRP A 387 5.85 -8.21 1.92
CA TRP A 387 4.93 -9.11 1.23
C TRP A 387 4.03 -8.38 0.24
N GLY A 388 3.72 -7.10 0.47
CA GLY A 388 2.95 -6.24 -0.41
C GLY A 388 3.66 -5.85 -1.71
N LYS A 389 4.90 -6.26 -1.93
CA LYS A 389 5.60 -6.10 -3.21
C LYS A 389 5.00 -7.05 -4.25
N GLN A 390 4.73 -6.53 -5.45
CA GLN A 390 4.19 -7.32 -6.55
C GLN A 390 4.88 -7.00 -7.86
N SER A 391 5.17 -8.03 -8.66
CA SER A 391 5.57 -7.85 -10.04
C SER A 391 4.36 -7.38 -10.84
N TYR A 392 4.45 -6.16 -11.36
CA TYR A 392 3.36 -5.48 -12.03
C TYR A 392 3.68 -5.29 -13.49
N HIS A 393 2.88 -5.90 -14.37
CA HIS A 393 3.04 -5.81 -15.82
C HIS A 393 1.79 -5.25 -16.47
N TYR A 394 1.97 -4.14 -17.22
CA TYR A 394 0.89 -3.52 -17.97
C TYR A 394 1.45 -2.80 -19.21
N ASP A 395 1.00 -3.18 -20.39
CA ASP A 395 1.35 -2.58 -21.69
C ASP A 395 0.07 -2.11 -22.36
N VAL A 396 -0.15 -0.80 -22.38
CA VAL A 396 -1.39 -0.20 -22.89
C VAL A 396 -1.63 -0.54 -24.37
N ARG A 397 -0.60 -0.55 -25.19
CA ARG A 397 -0.75 -0.87 -26.60
C ARG A 397 -1.29 -2.28 -26.80
N ARG A 398 -0.77 -3.24 -26.04
CA ARG A 398 -1.22 -4.64 -26.11
C ARG A 398 -2.58 -4.83 -25.47
N TRP A 399 -2.83 -4.12 -24.39
CA TRP A 399 -4.13 -4.11 -23.73
C TRP A 399 -5.23 -3.62 -24.69
N LEU A 400 -5.00 -2.54 -25.42
CA LEU A 400 -5.93 -2.02 -26.44
C LEU A 400 -6.16 -3.01 -27.58
N ALA A 401 -5.12 -3.74 -28.01
CA ALA A 401 -5.21 -4.72 -29.09
C ALA A 401 -5.94 -6.03 -28.68
N GLY A 402 -5.95 -6.33 -27.37
CA GLY A 402 -6.48 -7.61 -26.86
C GLY A 402 -5.52 -8.79 -27.02
N ASP A 403 -5.98 -9.95 -26.58
CA ASP A 403 -5.22 -11.19 -26.59
C ASP A 403 -5.65 -12.11 -27.74
N PRO A 404 -4.71 -12.63 -28.55
CA PRO A 404 -5.03 -13.44 -29.74
C PRO A 404 -5.85 -14.70 -29.44
N THR A 405 -5.72 -15.27 -28.23
CA THR A 405 -6.38 -16.51 -27.81
C THR A 405 -7.62 -16.27 -26.95
N GLN A 406 -8.02 -15.00 -26.78
CA GLN A 406 -9.22 -14.60 -26.03
C GLN A 406 -10.25 -13.97 -26.99
N PRO A 407 -11.51 -13.85 -26.59
CA PRO A 407 -12.47 -13.07 -27.36
C PRO A 407 -11.94 -11.65 -27.63
N PRO A 408 -12.19 -11.07 -28.79
CA PRO A 408 -11.73 -9.73 -29.11
C PRO A 408 -12.36 -8.72 -28.14
N PRO A 409 -11.60 -7.69 -27.72
CA PRO A 409 -12.13 -6.65 -26.86
C PRO A 409 -13.25 -5.87 -27.56
N PRO A 410 -14.19 -5.30 -26.81
CA PRO A 410 -15.22 -4.43 -27.38
C PRO A 410 -14.59 -3.18 -28.02
N PRO A 411 -15.17 -2.65 -29.12
CA PRO A 411 -14.63 -1.47 -29.81
C PRO A 411 -14.49 -0.24 -28.93
N GLU A 412 -15.30 -0.11 -27.91
CA GLU A 412 -15.33 1.00 -26.94
C GLU A 412 -14.00 1.14 -26.21
N ARG A 413 -13.26 0.05 -26.00
CA ARG A 413 -11.92 0.06 -25.40
C ARG A 413 -10.96 1.03 -26.11
N LEU A 414 -11.05 1.15 -27.42
CA LEU A 414 -10.17 2.03 -28.21
C LEU A 414 -10.39 3.52 -27.94
N ASN A 415 -11.53 3.88 -27.35
CA ASN A 415 -11.90 5.25 -26.99
C ASN A 415 -12.05 5.43 -25.47
N GLY A 416 -11.75 4.37 -24.69
CA GLY A 416 -11.83 4.37 -23.25
C GLY A 416 -10.55 4.87 -22.58
N ARG A 417 -10.28 4.41 -21.39
CA ARG A 417 -9.12 4.79 -20.58
C ARG A 417 -7.80 4.52 -21.32
N ASN A 418 -6.81 5.36 -21.06
CA ASN A 418 -5.43 5.26 -21.60
C ASN A 418 -5.28 5.27 -23.12
N HIS A 419 -6.33 5.45 -23.91
CA HIS A 419 -6.19 5.53 -25.36
C HIS A 419 -5.28 6.70 -25.80
N GLU A 420 -5.16 7.74 -24.98
CA GLU A 420 -4.32 8.91 -25.23
C GLU A 420 -2.83 8.65 -24.92
N TRP A 421 -2.52 7.66 -24.08
CA TRP A 421 -1.14 7.36 -23.69
C TRP A 421 -0.73 5.91 -23.98
N THR A 422 -0.61 5.58 -25.24
CA THR A 422 -0.21 4.22 -25.71
C THR A 422 1.23 3.82 -25.39
N HIS A 423 2.02 4.73 -24.79
CA HIS A 423 3.41 4.48 -24.39
C HIS A 423 3.54 4.02 -22.94
N LEU A 424 2.45 3.97 -22.19
CA LEU A 424 2.48 3.43 -20.83
C LEU A 424 2.90 1.96 -20.88
N TYR A 425 3.99 1.65 -20.17
CA TYR A 425 4.55 0.31 -20.11
C TYR A 425 5.13 0.07 -18.71
N ASN A 426 4.45 -0.73 -17.92
CA ASN A 426 4.89 -1.11 -16.57
C ASN A 426 5.42 -2.54 -16.61
N SER A 427 6.55 -2.81 -15.98
CA SER A 427 7.14 -4.15 -15.84
C SER A 427 8.18 -4.16 -14.71
N ASP A 428 7.74 -3.78 -13.52
CA ASP A 428 8.61 -3.63 -12.35
C ASP A 428 7.96 -4.27 -11.11
N VAL A 429 8.77 -4.49 -10.08
CA VAL A 429 8.25 -4.87 -8.76
C VAL A 429 7.93 -3.59 -8.01
N ILE A 430 6.65 -3.36 -7.74
CA ILE A 430 6.17 -2.19 -7.00
C ILE A 430 5.51 -2.57 -5.67
N SER A 431 5.52 -1.62 -4.74
CA SER A 431 4.83 -1.75 -3.46
C SER A 431 3.35 -1.43 -3.67
N MET A 432 2.49 -2.43 -3.55
CA MET A 432 1.05 -2.27 -3.69
C MET A 432 0.42 -1.72 -2.40
N PRO A 433 -0.69 -0.99 -2.50
CA PRO A 433 -1.52 -0.69 -1.33
C PRO A 433 -1.97 -1.97 -0.64
N ASP A 434 -2.66 -2.82 -1.36
CA ASP A 434 -3.04 -4.18 -0.99
C ASP A 434 -2.96 -5.08 -2.22
N LYS A 435 -2.38 -6.27 -2.08
CA LYS A 435 -2.20 -7.20 -3.22
C LYS A 435 -3.49 -7.88 -3.66
N TRP A 436 -4.51 -7.82 -2.85
CA TRP A 436 -5.79 -8.45 -3.13
C TRP A 436 -6.83 -7.43 -3.61
N GLU A 437 -7.06 -6.35 -2.86
CA GLU A 437 -8.12 -5.37 -3.13
C GLU A 437 -7.66 -4.25 -4.07
N TYR A 438 -6.41 -3.77 -3.93
CA TYR A 438 -5.85 -2.67 -4.71
C TYR A 438 -4.56 -3.06 -5.44
N PRO A 439 -4.59 -4.10 -6.34
CA PRO A 439 -3.39 -4.62 -7.00
C PRO A 439 -2.97 -3.80 -8.22
N TRP A 440 -2.88 -2.50 -8.06
CA TRP A 440 -2.39 -1.55 -9.07
C TRP A 440 -1.45 -0.53 -8.46
N TYR A 441 -0.76 0.28 -9.29
CA TYR A 441 0.01 1.36 -8.71
C TYR A 441 -0.90 2.51 -8.26
N ALA A 442 -0.67 3.03 -7.06
CA ALA A 442 -1.38 4.15 -6.50
C ALA A 442 -0.35 5.19 -6.03
N ALA A 443 -0.36 6.38 -6.65
CA ALA A 443 0.75 7.31 -6.54
C ALA A 443 0.96 7.85 -5.12
N TRP A 444 -0.10 8.25 -4.44
CA TRP A 444 0.05 8.82 -3.11
C TRP A 444 0.23 7.76 -2.03
N ASP A 445 -0.38 6.59 -2.16
CA ASP A 445 -0.16 5.43 -1.29
C ASP A 445 1.33 5.06 -1.27
N LEU A 446 1.93 4.89 -2.46
CA LEU A 446 3.34 4.56 -2.59
C LEU A 446 4.25 5.56 -1.88
N ALA A 447 3.91 6.84 -1.90
CA ALA A 447 4.67 7.86 -1.21
C ALA A 447 4.77 7.59 0.29
N PHE A 448 3.64 7.23 0.93
CA PHE A 448 3.61 6.85 2.35
C PHE A 448 4.31 5.51 2.61
N HIS A 449 4.14 4.52 1.72
CA HIS A 449 4.86 3.24 1.80
C HIS A 449 6.37 3.45 1.85
N CYS A 450 6.90 4.34 1.00
CA CYS A 450 8.33 4.62 0.91
C CYS A 450 8.91 5.18 2.22
N VAL A 451 8.12 5.92 3.00
CA VAL A 451 8.56 6.43 4.31
C VAL A 451 8.77 5.31 5.32
N ALA A 452 7.84 4.36 5.40
CA ALA A 452 7.98 3.17 6.23
C ALA A 452 9.05 2.21 5.67
N MET A 453 9.06 1.99 4.35
CA MET A 453 10.03 1.14 3.65
C MET A 453 11.48 1.62 3.85
N ALA A 454 11.70 2.93 3.92
CA ALA A 454 13.03 3.50 4.13
C ALA A 454 13.67 3.07 5.46
N LEU A 455 12.89 2.59 6.44
CA LEU A 455 13.42 2.06 7.69
C LEU A 455 14.21 0.75 7.49
N ILE A 456 13.83 -0.04 6.50
CA ILE A 456 14.34 -1.40 6.27
C ILE A 456 15.03 -1.58 4.92
N ASP A 457 14.58 -0.90 3.87
CA ASP A 457 15.13 -0.95 2.51
C ASP A 457 15.15 0.44 1.87
N PRO A 458 16.04 1.34 2.31
CA PRO A 458 16.06 2.73 1.85
C PRO A 458 16.33 2.86 0.35
N ASP A 459 17.09 1.94 -0.25
CA ASP A 459 17.42 2.01 -1.67
C ASP A 459 16.22 1.62 -2.53
N TYR A 460 15.46 0.60 -2.15
CA TYR A 460 14.19 0.27 -2.79
C TYR A 460 13.18 1.42 -2.66
N ALA A 461 13.07 2.06 -1.50
CA ALA A 461 12.19 3.21 -1.31
C ALA A 461 12.55 4.38 -2.25
N LYS A 462 13.84 4.71 -2.39
CA LYS A 462 14.33 5.70 -3.35
C LYS A 462 14.01 5.31 -4.80
N GLU A 463 14.23 4.05 -5.15
CA GLU A 463 13.95 3.53 -6.49
C GLU A 463 12.47 3.64 -6.85
N GLN A 464 11.56 3.31 -5.92
CA GLN A 464 10.10 3.42 -6.13
C GLN A 464 9.68 4.87 -6.41
N LEU A 465 10.17 5.84 -5.62
CA LEU A 465 9.88 7.25 -5.82
C LEU A 465 10.39 7.77 -7.17
N VAL A 466 11.54 7.29 -7.62
CA VAL A 466 12.06 7.64 -8.94
C VAL A 466 11.30 6.91 -10.05
N LEU A 467 10.88 5.66 -9.82
CA LEU A 467 10.18 4.83 -10.80
C LEU A 467 8.90 5.49 -11.29
N PHE A 468 8.03 5.93 -10.37
CA PHE A 468 6.75 6.54 -10.72
C PHE A 468 6.87 7.86 -11.48
N MET A 469 8.04 8.49 -11.43
CA MET A 469 8.32 9.70 -12.21
C MET A 469 9.15 9.42 -13.49
N ARG A 470 9.25 8.18 -13.93
CA ARG A 470 9.82 7.84 -15.23
C ARG A 470 8.79 8.02 -16.34
N GLU A 471 9.26 8.15 -17.56
CA GLU A 471 8.50 8.48 -18.76
C GLU A 471 7.41 7.46 -19.10
N TRP A 472 7.52 6.24 -18.59
CA TRP A 472 6.54 5.15 -18.78
C TRP A 472 5.66 4.89 -17.55
N TYR A 473 5.72 5.78 -16.55
CA TYR A 473 4.84 5.83 -15.38
C TYR A 473 4.19 7.20 -15.20
N MET A 474 4.84 8.27 -15.61
CA MET A 474 4.34 9.64 -15.59
C MET A 474 3.98 10.06 -17.02
N SER A 475 2.83 10.72 -17.18
CA SER A 475 2.43 11.25 -18.48
C SER A 475 3.46 12.22 -19.06
N PRO A 476 3.62 12.31 -20.41
CA PRO A 476 4.45 13.33 -21.04
C PRO A 476 4.09 14.77 -20.66
N SER A 477 2.86 15.03 -20.24
CA SER A 477 2.44 16.34 -19.70
C SER A 477 3.04 16.66 -18.33
N GLY A 478 3.63 15.68 -17.66
CA GLY A 478 4.11 15.79 -16.28
C GLY A 478 3.11 15.34 -15.23
N GLN A 479 1.92 14.92 -15.63
CA GLN A 479 0.94 14.36 -14.71
C GLN A 479 1.41 13.00 -14.19
N LEU A 480 1.40 12.84 -12.87
CA LEU A 480 1.42 11.56 -12.21
C LEU A 480 -0.04 11.17 -11.95
N PRO A 481 -0.61 10.24 -12.69
CA PRO A 481 -2.01 9.89 -12.54
C PRO A 481 -2.27 9.22 -11.19
N ALA A 482 -3.51 9.28 -10.72
CA ALA A 482 -3.93 8.57 -9.51
C ALA A 482 -3.75 7.05 -9.67
N TYR A 483 -4.10 6.55 -10.85
CA TYR A 483 -3.96 5.15 -11.28
C TYR A 483 -3.28 5.09 -12.64
N GLU A 484 -2.85 3.90 -13.05
CA GLU A 484 -2.12 3.70 -14.32
C GLU A 484 -2.94 3.96 -15.59
N TRP A 485 -4.22 4.24 -15.53
CA TRP A 485 -5.08 4.35 -16.71
C TRP A 485 -6.02 5.55 -16.74
N ASN A 486 -6.09 6.35 -15.68
CA ASN A 486 -7.02 7.46 -15.59
C ASN A 486 -6.31 8.78 -15.39
N PHE A 487 -6.47 9.71 -16.35
CA PHE A 487 -5.92 11.04 -16.31
C PHE A 487 -6.89 12.11 -15.79
N SER A 488 -8.17 11.78 -15.55
CA SER A 488 -9.13 12.71 -14.95
C SER A 488 -8.90 12.90 -13.47
N ASP A 489 -8.49 11.83 -12.76
CA ASP A 489 -8.30 11.84 -11.32
C ASP A 489 -6.83 12.05 -10.96
N VAL A 490 -6.62 12.79 -9.89
CA VAL A 490 -5.29 13.02 -9.31
C VAL A 490 -5.34 12.83 -7.81
N ASN A 491 -4.24 12.30 -7.28
CA ASN A 491 -4.03 12.19 -5.85
C ASN A 491 -3.26 13.41 -5.31
N PRO A 492 -3.28 13.67 -4.01
CA PRO A 492 -2.47 14.69 -3.39
C PRO A 492 -1.00 14.57 -3.78
N PRO A 493 -0.31 15.68 -4.10
CA PRO A 493 1.07 15.65 -4.57
C PRO A 493 2.09 15.45 -3.43
N VAL A 494 1.93 14.40 -2.64
CA VAL A 494 2.80 14.08 -1.49
C VAL A 494 4.12 13.42 -1.88
N HIS A 495 4.37 13.23 -3.15
CA HIS A 495 5.57 12.58 -3.64
C HIS A 495 6.86 13.35 -3.30
N ALA A 496 6.80 14.69 -3.33
CA ALA A 496 7.91 15.55 -2.93
C ALA A 496 8.22 15.42 -1.43
N TRP A 497 7.19 15.44 -0.59
CA TRP A 497 7.31 15.18 0.85
C TRP A 497 7.98 13.83 1.12
N ALA A 498 7.50 12.76 0.48
CA ALA A 498 8.07 11.43 0.65
C ALA A 498 9.54 11.37 0.22
N ALA A 499 9.88 11.98 -0.92
CA ALA A 499 11.26 12.03 -1.41
C ALA A 499 12.19 12.72 -0.40
N TRP A 500 11.76 13.85 0.16
CA TRP A 500 12.50 14.56 1.19
C TRP A 500 12.65 13.72 2.48
N ARG A 501 11.57 13.08 2.94
CA ARG A 501 11.59 12.21 4.14
C ARG A 501 12.49 11.00 3.94
N VAL A 502 12.37 10.32 2.81
CA VAL A 502 13.20 9.15 2.47
C VAL A 502 14.68 9.55 2.38
N TYR A 503 15.00 10.70 1.78
CA TYR A 503 16.37 11.22 1.75
C TYR A 503 16.96 11.37 3.17
N LYS A 504 16.23 12.00 4.08
CA LYS A 504 16.67 12.20 5.48
C LYS A 504 16.72 10.90 6.29
N ILE A 505 15.75 9.99 6.14
CA ILE A 505 15.74 8.69 6.82
C ILE A 505 16.91 7.83 6.32
N ALA A 506 17.09 7.74 5.01
CA ALA A 506 18.18 6.97 4.40
C ALA A 506 19.55 7.49 4.83
N GLY A 507 19.74 8.81 4.83
CA GLY A 507 20.98 9.45 5.28
C GLY A 507 21.35 9.07 6.72
N ARG A 508 20.38 9.06 7.63
CA ARG A 508 20.58 8.62 9.03
C ARG A 508 20.94 7.13 9.14
N ILE A 509 20.26 6.29 8.38
CA ILE A 509 20.47 4.83 8.42
C ILE A 509 21.81 4.46 7.78
N GLN A 510 22.10 4.99 6.62
CA GLN A 510 23.31 4.70 5.86
C GLN A 510 24.54 5.49 6.35
N GLY A 511 24.31 6.54 7.16
CA GLY A 511 25.38 7.42 7.68
C GLY A 511 25.94 8.38 6.63
N GLN A 512 25.32 8.47 5.47
CA GLN A 512 25.67 9.35 4.37
C GLN A 512 24.42 9.74 3.60
N GLU A 513 24.28 11.03 3.29
CA GLU A 513 23.20 11.55 2.47
C GLU A 513 23.42 11.25 0.99
N ASP A 514 22.37 10.77 0.30
CA ASP A 514 22.41 10.41 -1.11
C ASP A 514 22.00 11.60 -1.98
N ARG A 515 22.93 12.51 -2.17
CA ARG A 515 22.70 13.68 -3.01
C ARG A 515 22.32 13.34 -4.46
N LYS A 516 22.85 12.23 -5.00
CA LYS A 516 22.51 11.82 -6.38
C LYS A 516 21.04 11.49 -6.52
N PHE A 517 20.49 10.81 -5.53
CA PHE A 517 19.05 10.57 -5.45
C PHE A 517 18.29 11.90 -5.37
N LEU A 518 18.69 12.80 -4.47
CA LEU A 518 18.00 14.07 -4.27
C LEU A 518 17.97 14.93 -5.56
N VAL A 519 19.09 15.06 -6.25
CA VAL A 519 19.17 15.77 -7.55
C VAL A 519 18.26 15.12 -8.58
N ARG A 520 18.30 13.79 -8.69
CA ARG A 520 17.51 13.04 -9.66
C ARG A 520 16.01 13.18 -9.44
N VAL A 521 15.56 13.03 -8.20
CA VAL A 521 14.14 13.13 -7.87
C VAL A 521 13.63 14.55 -7.99
N PHE A 522 14.44 15.54 -7.59
CA PHE A 522 14.10 16.95 -7.68
C PHE A 522 13.82 17.39 -9.13
N HIS A 523 14.69 17.02 -10.09
CA HIS A 523 14.49 17.37 -11.50
C HIS A 523 13.20 16.76 -12.07
N LYS A 524 12.86 15.54 -11.67
CA LYS A 524 11.61 14.90 -12.11
C LYS A 524 10.39 15.54 -11.46
N LEU A 525 10.48 15.90 -10.19
CA LEU A 525 9.42 16.62 -9.49
C LEU A 525 9.15 18.00 -10.08
N LEU A 526 10.16 18.69 -10.64
CA LEU A 526 9.96 19.95 -11.36
C LEU A 526 8.99 19.83 -12.53
N ILE A 527 9.02 18.70 -13.26
CA ILE A 527 8.11 18.43 -14.39
C ILE A 527 6.68 18.27 -13.85
N ASN A 528 6.51 17.45 -12.81
CA ASN A 528 5.22 17.25 -12.17
C ASN A 528 4.69 18.53 -11.52
N PHE A 529 5.53 19.30 -10.86
CA PHE A 529 5.16 20.58 -10.28
C PHE A 529 4.63 21.56 -11.35
N THR A 530 5.26 21.60 -12.52
CA THR A 530 4.82 22.46 -13.63
C THR A 530 3.42 22.07 -14.12
N TRP A 531 3.13 20.77 -14.19
CA TRP A 531 1.79 20.29 -14.52
C TRP A 531 0.75 20.79 -13.51
N TRP A 532 1.03 20.68 -12.21
CA TRP A 532 0.16 21.16 -11.14
C TRP A 532 -0.07 22.67 -11.19
N VAL A 533 0.98 23.46 -11.38
CA VAL A 533 0.89 24.92 -11.45
C VAL A 533 0.02 25.40 -12.62
N ASN A 534 -0.05 24.61 -13.70
CA ASN A 534 -0.91 24.91 -14.83
C ASN A 534 -2.40 24.58 -14.62
N ARG A 535 -2.76 23.96 -13.48
CA ARG A 535 -4.16 23.70 -13.06
C ARG A 535 -4.70 24.75 -12.09
N LYS A 536 -4.26 25.96 -12.22
CA LYS A 536 -4.84 27.09 -11.49
C LYS A 536 -6.25 27.39 -11.98
N ASP A 537 -6.98 28.08 -11.10
CA ASP A 537 -8.26 28.66 -11.43
C ASP A 537 -8.22 29.49 -12.71
N PRO A 538 -9.30 29.55 -13.52
CA PRO A 538 -9.33 30.31 -14.78
C PRO A 538 -9.05 31.80 -14.61
N GLU A 539 -9.27 32.35 -13.42
CA GLU A 539 -9.06 33.76 -13.11
C GLU A 539 -7.62 34.09 -12.66
N GLY A 540 -6.76 33.06 -12.47
CA GLY A 540 -5.35 33.24 -12.12
C GLY A 540 -5.10 33.73 -10.69
N LYS A 541 -6.02 33.46 -9.76
CA LYS A 541 -5.97 33.88 -8.35
C LYS A 541 -5.03 33.06 -7.48
N ASN A 542 -4.37 32.05 -8.02
CA ASN A 542 -3.53 31.07 -7.32
C ASN A 542 -4.28 30.13 -6.36
N VAL A 543 -5.56 29.92 -6.57
CA VAL A 543 -6.35 28.84 -5.99
C VAL A 543 -6.26 27.64 -6.94
N PHE A 544 -6.31 26.43 -6.41
CA PHE A 544 -6.23 25.22 -7.20
C PHE A 544 -7.54 24.45 -7.10
N GLU A 545 -8.08 24.12 -8.27
CA GLU A 545 -9.19 23.21 -8.43
C GLU A 545 -8.58 21.80 -8.57
N GLY A 546 -8.50 21.04 -7.47
CA GLY A 546 -7.83 19.75 -7.47
C GLY A 546 -8.67 18.61 -8.01
N GLY A 547 -9.99 18.75 -8.00
CA GLY A 547 -10.91 17.66 -8.30
C GLY A 547 -10.93 16.62 -7.17
N PHE A 548 -10.74 15.35 -7.50
CA PHE A 548 -10.88 14.20 -6.60
C PHE A 548 -10.02 14.25 -5.32
N LEU A 549 -8.73 14.34 -5.44
CA LEU A 549 -7.74 14.45 -4.34
C LEU A 549 -7.80 13.38 -3.24
N GLY A 550 -8.27 12.17 -3.53
CA GLY A 550 -8.18 11.00 -2.64
C GLY A 550 -9.03 11.04 -1.37
N LEU A 551 -9.94 12.02 -1.22
CA LEU A 551 -10.86 12.14 -0.09
C LEU A 551 -12.29 11.86 -0.56
N ASP A 552 -12.58 10.63 -0.90
CA ASP A 552 -13.69 10.17 -1.73
C ASP A 552 -15.04 10.84 -1.42
N ASN A 553 -15.65 10.53 -0.29
CA ASN A 553 -16.98 11.00 0.08
C ASN A 553 -16.98 12.19 1.05
N ILE A 554 -15.86 12.93 1.19
CA ILE A 554 -15.69 13.98 2.22
C ILE A 554 -16.65 15.16 2.08
N GLY A 555 -17.14 15.42 0.88
CA GLY A 555 -18.02 16.55 0.54
C GLY A 555 -19.46 16.17 0.27
N VAL A 556 -20.25 17.16 -0.18
CA VAL A 556 -21.64 16.97 -0.65
C VAL A 556 -21.75 16.64 -2.14
N PHE A 557 -20.66 16.77 -2.87
CA PHE A 557 -20.57 16.48 -4.31
C PHE A 557 -19.46 15.46 -4.55
N ASP A 558 -19.64 14.67 -5.60
CA ASP A 558 -18.55 13.89 -6.19
C ASP A 558 -17.53 14.86 -6.82
N ARG A 559 -16.35 14.93 -6.20
CA ARG A 559 -15.29 15.87 -6.61
C ARG A 559 -14.63 15.50 -7.94
N SER A 560 -14.88 14.29 -8.45
CA SER A 560 -14.43 13.85 -9.77
C SER A 560 -15.30 14.39 -10.90
N GLN A 561 -16.51 14.88 -10.58
CA GLN A 561 -17.48 15.31 -11.56
C GLN A 561 -17.56 16.84 -11.67
N PRO A 562 -17.66 17.41 -12.86
CA PRO A 562 -17.88 18.84 -13.03
C PRO A 562 -19.28 19.23 -12.54
N LEU A 563 -19.39 20.34 -11.83
CA LEU A 563 -20.66 20.86 -11.29
C LEU A 563 -21.59 21.49 -12.33
N GLY A 564 -21.25 21.43 -13.62
CA GLY A 564 -21.97 22.07 -14.69
C GLY A 564 -21.47 23.49 -15.03
N PRO A 565 -21.90 24.05 -16.15
CA PRO A 565 -21.38 25.31 -16.67
C PRO A 565 -21.50 26.48 -15.70
N GLY A 566 -20.39 27.13 -15.39
CA GLY A 566 -20.32 28.30 -14.52
C GLY A 566 -20.38 28.01 -13.01
N ASN A 567 -20.43 26.75 -12.60
CA ASN A 567 -20.34 26.33 -11.21
C ASN A 567 -18.99 25.71 -10.96
N PHE A 568 -18.35 26.06 -9.85
CA PHE A 568 -17.05 25.46 -9.43
C PHE A 568 -16.83 25.57 -7.93
N ILE A 569 -15.91 24.76 -7.42
CA ILE A 569 -15.50 24.77 -6.01
C ILE A 569 -14.04 25.20 -5.94
N GLU A 570 -13.75 26.24 -5.17
CA GLU A 570 -12.42 26.59 -4.75
C GLU A 570 -12.04 25.71 -3.54
N GLN A 571 -11.06 24.82 -3.74
CA GLN A 571 -10.74 23.78 -2.79
C GLN A 571 -9.65 24.20 -1.81
N SER A 572 -9.94 24.09 -0.51
CA SER A 572 -9.00 24.36 0.58
C SER A 572 -7.86 23.36 0.59
N ASP A 573 -8.15 22.07 0.45
CA ASP A 573 -7.13 21.01 0.42
C ASP A 573 -6.29 21.08 -0.86
N GLY A 574 -6.88 21.20 -2.05
CA GLY A 574 -6.16 21.32 -3.31
C GLY A 574 -5.13 22.44 -3.31
N THR A 575 -5.54 23.61 -2.82
CA THR A 575 -4.67 24.79 -2.69
C THR A 575 -3.57 24.55 -1.65
N SER A 576 -3.91 23.95 -0.52
CA SER A 576 -2.94 23.66 0.57
C SER A 576 -1.93 22.57 0.20
N TRP A 577 -2.35 21.55 -0.53
CA TRP A 577 -1.42 20.55 -1.07
C TRP A 577 -0.36 21.17 -1.98
N MET A 578 -0.74 22.16 -2.78
CA MET A 578 0.21 22.89 -3.61
C MET A 578 1.17 23.77 -2.78
N ALA A 579 0.69 24.38 -1.70
CA ALA A 579 1.55 25.08 -0.76
C ALA A 579 2.56 24.15 -0.09
N MET A 580 2.14 22.98 0.36
CA MET A 580 3.02 21.94 0.92
C MET A 580 4.07 21.50 -0.13
N TYR A 581 3.64 21.25 -1.37
CA TYR A 581 4.55 20.88 -2.45
C TYR A 581 5.63 21.96 -2.68
N CYS A 582 5.23 23.24 -2.65
CA CYS A 582 6.22 24.37 -2.75
C CYS A 582 7.24 24.31 -1.62
N LEU A 583 6.83 24.05 -0.38
CA LEU A 583 7.73 24.00 0.77
C LEU A 583 8.68 22.79 0.72
N ASP A 584 8.20 21.62 0.31
CA ASP A 584 9.05 20.45 0.15
C ASP A 584 10.09 20.64 -0.97
N MET A 585 9.67 21.24 -2.09
CA MET A 585 10.58 21.60 -3.18
C MET A 585 11.58 22.69 -2.77
N LEU A 586 11.14 23.66 -1.97
CA LEU A 586 12.00 24.68 -1.39
C LEU A 586 13.06 24.07 -0.48
N ALA A 587 12.67 23.16 0.41
CA ALA A 587 13.61 22.47 1.30
C ALA A 587 14.66 21.68 0.53
N MET A 588 14.25 20.95 -0.51
CA MET A 588 15.19 20.24 -1.39
C MET A 588 16.09 21.20 -2.18
N ALA A 589 15.55 22.30 -2.70
CA ALA A 589 16.32 23.29 -3.43
C ALA A 589 17.38 23.95 -2.54
N MET A 590 17.04 24.32 -1.31
CA MET A 590 17.99 24.88 -0.33
C MET A 590 19.10 23.88 0.01
N GLU A 591 18.77 22.62 0.23
CA GLU A 591 19.76 21.55 0.47
C GLU A 591 20.73 21.44 -0.72
N LEU A 592 20.21 21.44 -1.95
CA LEU A 592 21.01 21.34 -3.16
C LEU A 592 21.85 22.61 -3.40
N ALA A 593 21.34 23.78 -3.03
CA ALA A 593 22.00 25.07 -3.19
C ALA A 593 23.28 25.22 -2.35
N HIS A 594 23.47 24.44 -1.31
CA HIS A 594 24.70 24.42 -0.52
C HIS A 594 25.95 24.04 -1.32
N GLU A 595 25.79 23.29 -2.40
CA GLU A 595 26.89 22.88 -3.26
C GLU A 595 26.80 23.50 -4.67
N ASP A 596 25.59 23.87 -5.12
CA ASP A 596 25.38 24.47 -6.46
C ASP A 596 24.40 25.63 -6.37
N ALA A 597 24.95 26.84 -6.50
CA ALA A 597 24.21 28.10 -6.41
C ALA A 597 23.09 28.25 -7.47
N ALA A 598 23.06 27.44 -8.52
CA ALA A 598 21.96 27.45 -9.49
C ALA A 598 20.60 27.11 -8.85
N TYR A 599 20.61 26.34 -7.76
CA TYR A 599 19.38 26.01 -7.02
C TYR A 599 18.83 27.17 -6.17
N GLU A 600 19.60 28.25 -5.92
CA GLU A 600 19.07 29.42 -5.18
C GLU A 600 17.96 30.15 -5.97
N ASP A 601 18.08 30.21 -7.29
CA ASP A 601 17.04 30.83 -8.14
C ASP A 601 15.75 29.99 -8.10
N VAL A 602 15.89 28.66 -8.09
CA VAL A 602 14.75 27.74 -8.02
C VAL A 602 14.11 27.78 -6.63
N ALA A 603 14.92 27.87 -5.57
CA ALA A 603 14.43 28.06 -4.21
C ALA A 603 13.61 29.36 -4.10
N SER A 604 14.10 30.46 -4.69
CA SER A 604 13.36 31.73 -4.72
C SER A 604 12.02 31.62 -5.42
N LYS A 605 11.93 30.83 -6.51
CA LYS A 605 10.67 30.58 -7.21
C LYS A 605 9.66 29.83 -6.33
N PHE A 606 10.08 28.78 -5.64
CA PHE A 606 9.18 28.02 -4.75
C PHE A 606 8.72 28.85 -3.56
N PHE A 607 9.60 29.68 -3.01
CA PHE A 607 9.23 30.65 -1.98
C PHE A 607 8.14 31.61 -2.47
N GLU A 608 8.30 32.23 -3.62
CA GLU A 608 7.32 33.15 -4.20
C GLU A 608 5.97 32.46 -4.48
N HIS A 609 6.00 31.25 -5.06
CA HIS A 609 4.77 30.47 -5.28
C HIS A 609 4.05 30.14 -3.97
N PHE A 610 4.79 29.70 -2.95
CA PHE A 610 4.23 29.44 -1.63
C PHE A 610 3.52 30.67 -1.07
N ILE A 611 4.17 31.84 -1.14
CA ILE A 611 3.59 33.09 -0.60
C ILE A 611 2.31 33.48 -1.35
N TYR A 612 2.31 33.42 -2.68
CA TYR A 612 1.10 33.72 -3.46
C TYR A 612 -0.06 32.75 -3.16
N ILE A 613 0.23 31.48 -2.98
CA ILE A 613 -0.79 30.50 -2.59
C ILE A 613 -1.29 30.80 -1.17
N SER A 614 -0.40 31.08 -0.22
CA SER A 614 -0.77 31.40 1.16
C SER A 614 -1.64 32.68 1.23
N GLN A 615 -1.38 33.67 0.41
CA GLN A 615 -2.20 34.87 0.31
C GLN A 615 -3.59 34.54 -0.25
N ALA A 616 -3.64 33.73 -1.33
CA ALA A 616 -4.91 33.30 -1.93
C ALA A 616 -5.80 32.54 -0.94
N MET A 617 -5.23 31.68 -0.09
CA MET A 617 -5.95 30.97 0.97
C MET A 617 -6.67 31.90 1.95
N ASN A 618 -6.11 33.07 2.19
CA ASN A 618 -6.58 34.02 3.20
C ASN A 618 -7.43 35.16 2.62
N ASP A 619 -7.13 35.62 1.40
CA ASP A 619 -7.88 36.67 0.71
C ASP A 619 -7.77 36.49 -0.83
N MET A 620 -8.82 35.97 -1.44
CA MET A 620 -8.88 35.76 -2.89
C MET A 620 -9.00 37.08 -3.65
N GLY A 621 -7.83 37.64 -4.04
CA GLY A 621 -7.77 38.80 -4.91
C GLY A 621 -8.24 40.12 -4.29
N GLY A 622 -8.11 40.28 -3.00
CA GLY A 622 -8.42 41.53 -2.31
C GLY A 622 -9.92 41.82 -2.19
N ARG A 623 -10.77 40.82 -2.35
CA ARG A 623 -12.23 40.95 -2.27
C ARG A 623 -12.82 40.62 -0.89
N GLY A 624 -11.96 40.27 0.08
CA GLY A 624 -12.38 39.89 1.43
C GLY A 624 -13.12 38.53 1.50
N VAL A 625 -12.98 37.72 0.45
CA VAL A 625 -13.43 36.33 0.39
C VAL A 625 -12.21 35.44 0.32
N GLY A 626 -12.03 34.60 1.29
CA GLY A 626 -10.93 33.61 1.35
C GLY A 626 -11.48 32.26 1.76
N LEU A 627 -10.64 31.24 1.68
CA LEU A 627 -10.97 29.91 2.20
C LEU A 627 -10.97 29.90 3.74
N TRP A 628 -10.33 30.89 4.37
CA TRP A 628 -10.39 31.12 5.83
C TRP A 628 -11.70 31.79 6.24
N ASN A 629 -12.44 31.16 7.12
CA ASN A 629 -13.63 31.78 7.74
C ASN A 629 -13.26 32.40 9.09
N GLU A 630 -13.26 33.74 9.16
CA GLU A 630 -12.85 34.47 10.36
C GLU A 630 -13.80 34.25 11.53
N GLN A 631 -15.09 34.06 11.27
CA GLN A 631 -16.06 33.82 12.34
C GLN A 631 -15.83 32.47 13.02
N ASP A 632 -15.71 31.41 12.23
CA ASP A 632 -15.55 30.06 12.75
C ASP A 632 -14.09 29.76 13.17
N GLY A 633 -13.11 30.42 12.55
CA GLY A 633 -11.67 30.12 12.76
C GLY A 633 -11.25 28.82 12.16
N PHE A 634 -11.73 28.55 10.95
CA PHE A 634 -11.50 27.30 10.25
C PHE A 634 -11.43 27.53 8.74
N TYR A 635 -10.76 26.66 7.99
CA TYR A 635 -10.72 26.70 6.53
C TYR A 635 -11.87 25.86 5.94
N TYR A 636 -12.48 26.38 4.89
CA TYR A 636 -13.57 25.71 4.16
C TYR A 636 -13.38 25.84 2.65
N ASP A 637 -13.91 24.89 1.91
CA ASP A 637 -14.13 25.07 0.48
C ASP A 637 -15.17 26.16 0.22
N VAL A 638 -15.08 26.81 -0.94
CA VAL A 638 -16.02 27.85 -1.34
C VAL A 638 -16.67 27.46 -2.65
N LEU A 639 -18.00 27.34 -2.63
CA LEU A 639 -18.81 26.99 -3.79
C LEU A 639 -19.24 28.26 -4.52
N HIS A 640 -19.05 28.30 -5.83
CA HIS A 640 -19.56 29.31 -6.74
C HIS A 640 -20.68 28.73 -7.59
N LEU A 641 -21.87 29.35 -7.52
CA LEU A 641 -23.04 28.99 -8.31
C LEU A 641 -23.40 30.17 -9.24
N GLY A 642 -22.78 30.15 -10.44
CA GLY A 642 -22.91 31.23 -11.43
C GLY A 642 -22.54 32.60 -10.82
N PRO A 643 -23.36 33.66 -11.05
CA PRO A 643 -23.08 35.02 -10.56
C PRO A 643 -23.46 35.26 -9.08
N SER A 644 -23.88 34.21 -8.36
CA SER A 644 -24.30 34.31 -6.96
C SER A 644 -23.11 34.63 -6.02
N THR A 645 -23.44 35.09 -4.79
CA THR A 645 -22.43 35.28 -3.75
C THR A 645 -21.73 33.93 -3.43
N PRO A 646 -20.40 33.88 -3.37
CA PRO A 646 -19.69 32.67 -2.98
C PRO A 646 -20.17 32.11 -1.63
N LEU A 647 -20.36 30.80 -1.57
CA LEU A 647 -20.91 30.08 -0.41
C LEU A 647 -19.82 29.26 0.29
N PRO A 648 -19.37 29.60 1.50
CA PRO A 648 -18.49 28.73 2.27
C PRO A 648 -19.18 27.40 2.62
N MET A 649 -18.54 26.30 2.26
CA MET A 649 -19.00 24.95 2.55
C MET A 649 -18.57 24.58 3.96
N LYS A 650 -19.41 24.92 4.98
CA LYS A 650 -19.05 24.78 6.40
C LYS A 650 -19.03 23.35 6.90
N VAL A 651 -18.28 22.51 6.22
CA VAL A 651 -17.99 21.11 6.60
C VAL A 651 -16.68 21.09 7.37
N ARG A 652 -16.74 20.85 8.68
CA ARG A 652 -15.54 20.66 9.51
C ARG A 652 -14.94 19.30 9.24
N SER A 653 -14.04 19.23 8.28
CA SER A 653 -13.40 18.00 7.83
C SER A 653 -11.90 18.15 7.68
N MET A 654 -11.24 17.06 7.32
CA MET A 654 -9.82 17.00 7.00
C MET A 654 -9.44 18.02 5.91
N VAL A 655 -10.34 18.33 4.97
CA VAL A 655 -10.13 19.38 3.96
C VAL A 655 -9.68 20.70 4.58
N GLY A 656 -10.31 21.12 5.67
CA GLY A 656 -9.92 22.33 6.39
C GLY A 656 -8.73 22.18 7.34
N LEU A 657 -8.19 20.96 7.52
CA LEU A 657 -6.98 20.68 8.30
C LEU A 657 -5.73 20.54 7.42
N VAL A 658 -5.87 20.23 6.13
CA VAL A 658 -4.73 20.16 5.19
C VAL A 658 -3.87 21.43 5.16
N PRO A 659 -4.43 22.67 5.35
CA PRO A 659 -3.59 23.86 5.47
C PRO A 659 -2.51 23.80 6.55
N LEU A 660 -2.70 22.99 7.58
CA LEU A 660 -1.70 22.78 8.66
C LEU A 660 -0.46 22.03 8.15
N PHE A 661 -0.57 21.23 7.09
CA PHE A 661 0.55 20.45 6.57
C PHE A 661 1.54 21.30 5.79
N ALA A 662 1.08 22.43 5.24
CA ALA A 662 1.93 23.39 4.56
C ALA A 662 2.68 24.29 5.55
N VAL A 663 3.62 23.71 6.26
CA VAL A 663 4.50 24.36 7.23
C VAL A 663 5.91 23.81 7.11
N GLU A 664 6.90 24.69 7.13
CA GLU A 664 8.32 24.30 7.17
C GLU A 664 9.13 25.28 8.03
N THR A 665 10.07 24.72 8.79
CA THR A 665 10.98 25.49 9.64
C THR A 665 12.41 25.26 9.20
N PHE A 666 13.11 26.34 8.87
CA PHE A 666 14.50 26.31 8.43
C PHE A 666 15.42 26.87 9.51
N GLU A 667 16.50 26.14 9.81
CA GLU A 667 17.58 26.62 10.65
C GLU A 667 18.37 27.72 9.93
N PRO A 668 19.00 28.65 10.67
CA PRO A 668 19.75 29.74 10.07
C PRO A 668 20.86 29.29 9.11
N ASP A 669 21.55 28.22 9.44
CA ASP A 669 22.63 27.68 8.61
C ASP A 669 22.17 27.04 7.30
N VAL A 670 20.86 26.82 7.12
CA VAL A 670 20.29 26.36 5.84
C VAL A 670 20.05 27.52 4.91
N TRP A 671 19.41 28.61 5.34
CA TRP A 671 18.95 29.67 4.43
C TRP A 671 19.81 30.94 4.47
N GLU A 672 20.46 31.27 5.61
CA GLU A 672 21.30 32.46 5.71
C GLU A 672 22.60 32.35 4.86
N ARG A 673 23.03 31.11 4.53
CA ARG A 673 24.17 30.84 3.67
C ARG A 673 23.88 31.01 2.19
N LEU A 674 22.64 31.26 1.81
CA LEU A 674 22.16 31.38 0.43
C LEU A 674 21.94 32.88 0.13
N PRO A 675 22.96 33.62 -0.31
CA PRO A 675 22.92 35.10 -0.39
C PRO A 675 21.93 35.60 -1.44
N SER A 676 21.81 34.93 -2.57
CA SER A 676 20.88 35.30 -3.64
C SER A 676 19.45 35.08 -3.22
N PHE A 677 19.14 33.90 -2.64
CA PHE A 677 17.84 33.59 -2.09
C PHE A 677 17.43 34.60 -1.03
N ARG A 678 18.29 34.85 -0.03
CA ARG A 678 18.02 35.80 1.06
C ARG A 678 17.73 37.22 0.55
N LYS A 679 18.53 37.71 -0.40
CA LYS A 679 18.33 39.04 -1.03
C LYS A 679 16.99 39.09 -1.75
N ARG A 680 16.63 38.04 -2.49
CA ARG A 680 15.36 37.94 -3.22
C ARG A 680 14.17 37.89 -2.28
N MET A 681 14.22 37.04 -1.23
CA MET A 681 13.20 36.94 -0.20
C MET A 681 12.97 38.28 0.50
N GLN A 682 14.04 38.96 0.93
CA GLN A 682 13.92 40.26 1.58
C GLN A 682 13.32 41.32 0.65
N TRP A 683 13.77 41.39 -0.59
CA TRP A 683 13.19 42.26 -1.59
C TRP A 683 11.69 42.03 -1.78
N PHE A 684 11.29 40.74 -1.86
CA PHE A 684 9.91 40.37 -2.05
C PHE A 684 9.05 40.80 -0.87
N LEU A 685 9.48 40.56 0.37
CA LEU A 685 8.78 40.95 1.59
C LEU A 685 8.70 42.49 1.77
N ASP A 686 9.68 43.24 1.29
CA ASP A 686 9.69 44.69 1.37
C ASP A 686 8.71 45.35 0.39
N HIS A 687 8.46 44.69 -0.75
CA HIS A 687 7.54 45.15 -1.78
C HIS A 687 6.11 44.63 -1.62
N ASN A 688 5.91 43.61 -0.79
CA ASN A 688 4.60 42.99 -0.51
C ASN A 688 4.41 42.84 1.02
N PRO A 689 4.19 43.95 1.77
CA PRO A 689 4.12 43.87 3.23
C PRO A 689 2.96 43.04 3.77
N GLU A 690 1.88 42.86 2.99
CA GLU A 690 0.70 42.05 3.33
C GLU A 690 1.00 40.55 3.46
N VAL A 691 2.05 40.06 2.79
CA VAL A 691 2.39 38.64 2.85
C VAL A 691 3.29 38.27 4.05
N ARG A 692 3.70 39.25 4.83
CA ARG A 692 4.60 39.02 5.96
C ARG A 692 4.01 38.12 7.06
N GLU A 693 2.68 38.01 7.13
CA GLU A 693 2.03 37.12 8.10
C GLU A 693 2.33 35.63 7.86
N HIS A 694 2.81 35.25 6.66
CA HIS A 694 3.16 33.89 6.29
C HIS A 694 4.63 33.56 6.53
N VAL A 695 5.41 34.52 6.94
CA VAL A 695 6.86 34.42 7.15
C VAL A 695 7.22 34.93 8.54
N ASP A 696 7.61 34.02 9.42
CA ASP A 696 8.04 34.40 10.77
C ASP A 696 9.54 34.16 10.96
N MET A 697 10.25 35.18 11.39
CA MET A 697 11.69 35.18 11.71
C MET A 697 11.95 35.71 13.13
N SER A 698 10.93 35.67 14.00
CA SER A 698 11.03 36.22 15.34
C SER A 698 11.86 35.36 16.29
N GLN A 699 11.98 34.07 16.02
CA GLN A 699 12.70 33.12 16.86
C GLN A 699 14.22 33.16 16.56
N LYS A 700 14.99 33.49 17.60
CA LYS A 700 16.45 33.60 17.54
C LYS A 700 17.14 32.39 18.14
N THR A 701 18.17 31.90 17.48
CA THR A 701 19.11 30.92 17.98
C THR A 701 20.50 31.53 18.13
N GLU A 702 21.44 30.76 18.68
CA GLU A 702 22.87 31.19 18.73
C GLU A 702 23.50 31.39 17.33
N LYS A 703 22.90 30.73 16.29
CA LYS A 703 23.38 30.76 14.91
C LYS A 703 22.70 31.81 14.03
N GLY A 704 21.66 32.50 14.50
CA GLY A 704 20.85 33.43 13.73
C GLY A 704 19.34 33.26 13.93
N ASN A 705 18.52 33.75 12.99
CA ASN A 705 17.07 33.65 13.07
C ASN A 705 16.58 32.40 12.38
N ARG A 706 15.69 31.63 13.04
CA ARG A 706 14.91 30.60 12.35
C ARG A 706 13.91 31.24 11.39
N LEU A 707 13.65 30.55 10.29
CA LEU A 707 12.64 30.93 9.31
C LEU A 707 11.49 29.94 9.36
N LEU A 708 10.28 30.41 9.69
CA LEU A 708 9.04 29.66 9.58
C LEU A 708 8.25 30.16 8.38
N LEU A 709 7.83 29.22 7.54
CA LEU A 709 6.89 29.45 6.45
C LEU A 709 5.62 28.63 6.72
N THR A 710 4.46 29.28 6.73
CA THR A 710 3.17 28.62 7.05
C THR A 710 2.00 29.38 6.43
N ILE A 711 0.95 28.65 6.00
CA ILE A 711 -0.31 29.25 5.56
C ILE A 711 -1.01 29.93 6.75
N ALA A 712 -1.07 29.23 7.89
CA ALA A 712 -1.76 29.70 9.08
C ALA A 712 -0.77 30.33 10.06
N ASN A 713 -0.89 31.64 10.31
CA ASN A 713 -0.11 32.29 11.34
C ASN A 713 -0.49 31.76 12.76
N ARG A 714 0.29 32.14 13.78
CA ARG A 714 0.11 31.64 15.14
C ARG A 714 -1.32 31.75 15.67
N LYS A 715 -2.01 32.88 15.39
CA LYS A 715 -3.40 33.10 15.87
C LYS A 715 -4.39 32.16 15.21
N LYS A 716 -4.22 31.88 13.91
CA LYS A 716 -5.03 30.91 13.19
C LYS A 716 -4.75 29.48 13.65
N LEU A 717 -3.48 29.13 13.88
CA LEU A 717 -3.08 27.83 14.45
C LEU A 717 -3.74 27.58 15.81
N GLU A 718 -3.71 28.57 16.72
CA GLU A 718 -4.36 28.49 18.03
C GLU A 718 -5.86 28.22 17.93
N ARG A 719 -6.54 28.80 16.92
CA ARG A 719 -7.97 28.60 16.71
C ARG A 719 -8.28 27.22 16.14
N ILE A 720 -7.51 26.76 15.14
CA ILE A 720 -7.71 25.45 14.52
C ILE A 720 -7.41 24.32 15.51
N TYR A 721 -6.33 24.45 16.30
CA TYR A 721 -5.96 23.42 17.28
C TYR A 721 -7.01 23.21 18.36
N ARG A 722 -7.87 24.21 18.65
CA ARG A 722 -9.03 24.00 19.53
C ARG A 722 -10.01 22.99 18.98
N TYR A 723 -10.21 22.93 17.66
CA TYR A 723 -11.03 21.89 17.03
C TYR A 723 -10.29 20.56 16.95
N VAL A 724 -9.02 20.58 16.54
CA VAL A 724 -8.21 19.38 16.38
C VAL A 724 -8.13 18.58 17.69
N PHE A 725 -8.00 19.26 18.83
CA PHE A 725 -7.83 18.63 20.13
C PHE A 725 -9.12 18.54 20.96
N ASP A 726 -10.27 18.85 20.39
CA ASP A 726 -11.58 18.68 21.05
C ASP A 726 -12.16 17.29 20.76
N GLU A 727 -12.51 16.56 21.82
CA GLU A 727 -13.08 15.20 21.73
C GLU A 727 -14.49 15.18 21.12
N ASN A 728 -15.20 16.33 21.15
CA ASN A 728 -16.49 16.50 20.47
C ASN A 728 -16.33 16.92 18.99
N GLU A 729 -15.11 17.17 18.56
CA GLU A 729 -14.77 17.54 17.20
C GLU A 729 -13.89 16.44 16.57
N PHE A 730 -12.61 16.69 16.41
CA PHE A 730 -11.71 15.78 15.69
C PHE A 730 -10.97 14.77 16.58
N LEU A 731 -10.73 15.07 17.84
CA LEU A 731 -9.92 14.21 18.70
C LEU A 731 -10.67 12.92 19.07
N SER A 732 -10.10 11.79 18.70
CA SER A 732 -10.59 10.45 19.06
C SER A 732 -9.64 9.77 20.05
N PRO A 733 -10.08 8.75 20.79
CA PRO A 733 -9.18 7.88 21.54
C PRO A 733 -8.10 7.19 20.69
N HIS A 734 -8.28 7.18 19.35
CA HIS A 734 -7.47 6.43 18.38
C HIS A 734 -6.76 7.33 17.35
N GLY A 735 -6.79 8.65 17.50
CA GLY A 735 -6.19 9.62 16.59
C GLY A 735 -7.11 10.78 16.23
N ILE A 736 -6.90 11.38 15.06
CA ILE A 736 -7.71 12.51 14.56
C ILE A 736 -8.64 11.99 13.47
N ARG A 737 -9.94 12.28 13.63
CA ARG A 737 -11.01 11.91 12.70
C ARG A 737 -10.92 12.69 11.39
N ALA A 738 -11.33 12.09 10.30
CA ALA A 738 -11.37 12.75 9.00
C ALA A 738 -12.50 13.80 8.88
N LEU A 739 -13.60 13.60 9.62
CA LEU A 739 -14.70 14.55 9.77
C LEU A 739 -14.98 14.78 11.26
N SER A 740 -15.32 16.01 11.62
CA SER A 740 -15.67 16.35 13.00
C SER A 740 -16.93 15.62 13.47
N LYS A 741 -16.87 15.08 14.68
CA LYS A 741 -18.01 14.47 15.38
C LYS A 741 -19.17 15.45 15.60
N PHE A 742 -18.93 16.75 15.52
CA PHE A 742 -19.95 17.79 15.58
C PHE A 742 -21.07 17.56 14.53
N HIS A 743 -20.73 17.04 13.35
CA HIS A 743 -21.69 16.77 12.26
C HIS A 743 -22.65 15.62 12.54
N ARG A 744 -22.46 14.84 13.63
CA ARG A 744 -23.45 13.85 14.07
C ARG A 744 -24.78 14.49 14.46
N ASP A 745 -24.71 15.59 15.21
CA ASP A 745 -25.88 16.29 15.72
C ASP A 745 -26.22 17.55 14.88
N HIS A 746 -25.30 17.95 13.97
CA HIS A 746 -25.40 19.12 13.10
C HIS A 746 -24.92 18.79 11.68
N PRO A 747 -25.63 17.94 10.92
CA PRO A 747 -25.29 17.64 9.55
C PRO A 747 -25.20 18.92 8.71
N PHE A 748 -24.22 18.99 7.81
CA PHE A 748 -24.19 20.07 6.82
C PHE A 748 -25.10 19.69 5.67
N VAL A 749 -26.09 20.53 5.38
CA VAL A 749 -27.06 20.29 4.30
C VAL A 749 -26.94 21.39 3.26
N LEU A 750 -26.81 21.00 2.00
CA LEU A 750 -26.81 21.91 0.87
C LEU A 750 -27.90 21.53 -0.12
N THR A 751 -28.72 22.51 -0.51
CA THR A 751 -29.75 22.35 -1.53
C THR A 751 -29.34 23.15 -2.77
N VAL A 752 -29.15 22.46 -3.91
CA VAL A 752 -28.86 23.05 -5.22
C VAL A 752 -29.86 22.48 -6.22
N ASP A 753 -30.50 23.34 -6.98
CA ASP A 753 -31.48 22.98 -8.01
C ASP A 753 -32.60 22.05 -7.52
N GLY A 754 -33.01 22.19 -6.25
CA GLY A 754 -34.04 21.37 -5.62
C GLY A 754 -33.58 19.99 -5.11
N HIS A 755 -32.32 19.63 -5.29
CA HIS A 755 -31.71 18.44 -4.72
C HIS A 755 -30.94 18.79 -3.44
N SER A 756 -31.22 18.06 -2.37
CA SER A 756 -30.54 18.25 -1.08
C SER A 756 -29.55 17.10 -0.82
N ASN A 757 -28.30 17.47 -0.60
CA ASN A 757 -27.25 16.55 -0.18
C ASN A 757 -26.78 16.94 1.22
N ALA A 758 -26.41 15.94 2.02
CA ALA A 758 -25.92 16.14 3.38
C ALA A 758 -24.56 15.52 3.59
N VAL A 759 -23.80 16.10 4.52
CA VAL A 759 -22.60 15.49 5.12
C VAL A 759 -22.85 15.38 6.61
N ASP A 760 -22.84 14.17 7.11
CA ASP A 760 -23.00 13.80 8.50
C ASP A 760 -21.83 12.93 8.97
N TYR A 761 -21.70 12.77 10.28
CA TYR A 761 -20.62 11.99 10.89
C TYR A 761 -20.90 10.49 10.78
N GLU A 762 -20.09 9.80 10.01
CA GLU A 762 -20.14 8.35 9.79
C GLU A 762 -18.81 7.74 10.25
N PRO A 763 -18.67 7.31 11.54
CA PRO A 763 -17.38 6.84 12.05
C PRO A 763 -16.95 5.45 11.58
N ALA A 764 -17.85 4.71 10.93
CA ALA A 764 -17.66 3.37 10.39
C ALA A 764 -17.50 3.42 8.86
N GLU A 765 -17.95 2.39 8.18
CA GLU A 765 -18.05 2.35 6.71
C GLU A 765 -19.11 3.33 6.21
N SER A 766 -18.99 3.76 4.95
CA SER A 766 -19.94 4.70 4.37
C SER A 766 -21.33 4.10 4.21
N THR A 767 -22.33 4.87 4.60
CA THR A 767 -23.74 4.51 4.40
C THR A 767 -24.36 5.13 3.14
N GLY A 768 -23.60 5.99 2.44
CA GLY A 768 -24.02 6.72 1.25
C GLY A 768 -23.54 6.12 -0.06
N ASP A 769 -24.10 6.61 -1.19
CA ASP A 769 -23.73 6.19 -2.54
C ASP A 769 -22.73 7.13 -3.22
N LEU A 770 -22.28 8.15 -2.50
CA LEU A 770 -21.30 9.09 -3.02
C LEU A 770 -19.94 8.41 -3.07
N PHE A 771 -19.46 8.11 -4.21
CA PHE A 771 -18.29 7.27 -4.46
C PHE A 771 -18.51 5.78 -4.15
N GLY A 772 -18.07 4.90 -5.04
CA GLY A 772 -18.11 3.45 -4.86
C GLY A 772 -16.98 2.94 -3.97
N GLY A 773 -17.11 1.72 -3.43
CA GLY A 773 -16.06 1.03 -2.69
C GLY A 773 -16.13 1.20 -1.17
N ASN A 774 -15.11 0.69 -0.51
CA ASN A 774 -15.01 0.58 0.96
C ASN A 774 -14.54 1.87 1.65
N SER A 775 -14.11 2.88 0.90
CA SER A 775 -13.49 4.08 1.45
C SER A 775 -14.51 5.02 2.08
N ASN A 776 -14.27 5.46 3.32
CA ASN A 776 -15.08 6.46 4.02
C ASN A 776 -14.21 7.54 4.66
N TRP A 777 -14.46 8.81 4.32
CA TRP A 777 -13.77 9.97 4.86
C TRP A 777 -14.66 10.83 5.78
N ARG A 778 -15.84 10.35 6.17
CA ARG A 778 -16.82 11.07 7.01
C ARG A 778 -16.75 10.72 8.49
N GLY A 779 -15.54 10.44 9.01
CA GLY A 779 -15.37 10.25 10.45
C GLY A 779 -14.28 9.29 10.89
N PRO A 780 -13.88 8.30 10.08
CA PRO A 780 -12.80 7.38 10.42
C PRO A 780 -11.45 8.06 10.65
N VAL A 781 -10.54 7.30 11.26
CA VAL A 781 -9.14 7.68 11.48
C VAL A 781 -8.29 7.07 10.37
N TRP A 782 -7.54 7.91 9.67
CA TRP A 782 -6.65 7.55 8.57
C TRP A 782 -5.19 7.82 8.94
N PHE A 783 -4.33 6.81 8.82
CA PHE A 783 -2.91 6.91 9.19
C PHE A 783 -2.15 7.98 8.40
N PRO A 784 -2.28 8.09 7.06
CA PRO A 784 -1.53 9.07 6.28
C PRO A 784 -1.74 10.51 6.75
N MET A 785 -3.00 10.90 6.94
CA MET A 785 -3.37 12.26 7.32
C MET A 785 -2.94 12.58 8.76
N ASN A 786 -3.11 11.62 9.67
CA ASN A 786 -2.63 11.74 11.04
C ASN A 786 -1.10 11.85 11.10
N PHE A 787 -0.38 11.10 10.27
CA PHE A 787 1.07 11.15 10.20
C PHE A 787 1.57 12.54 9.74
N LEU A 788 0.95 13.11 8.71
CA LEU A 788 1.26 14.47 8.26
C LEU A 788 0.96 15.53 9.32
N LEU A 789 -0.14 15.37 10.07
CA LEU A 789 -0.48 16.27 11.17
C LEU A 789 0.55 16.20 12.31
N ILE A 790 0.99 14.99 12.69
CA ILE A 790 2.05 14.77 13.67
C ILE A 790 3.33 15.52 13.24
N GLU A 791 3.75 15.35 11.99
CA GLU A 791 4.93 16.07 11.47
C GLU A 791 4.75 17.59 11.45
N SER A 792 3.56 18.07 11.11
CA SER A 792 3.22 19.50 11.13
C SER A 792 3.38 20.07 12.55
N LEU A 793 2.80 19.42 13.55
CA LEU A 793 2.93 19.82 14.95
C LEU A 793 4.39 19.86 15.42
N GLN A 794 5.18 18.86 15.02
CA GLN A 794 6.61 18.80 15.32
C GLN A 794 7.39 19.94 14.66
N ARG A 795 7.08 20.31 13.40
CA ARG A 795 7.72 21.42 12.67
C ARG A 795 7.39 22.77 13.32
N VAL A 796 6.13 22.98 13.73
CA VAL A 796 5.70 24.20 14.43
C VAL A 796 6.36 24.29 15.82
N HIS A 797 6.43 23.16 16.56
CA HIS A 797 7.14 23.11 17.83
C HIS A 797 8.64 23.41 17.66
N PHE A 798 9.26 22.86 16.62
CA PHE A 798 10.67 23.11 16.33
C PHE A 798 10.97 24.61 16.15
N TYR A 799 9.99 25.38 15.66
CA TYR A 799 10.10 26.83 15.56
C TYR A 799 9.85 27.55 16.89
N TYR A 800 8.66 27.35 17.50
CA TYR A 800 8.24 28.11 18.71
C TYR A 800 8.77 27.54 20.02
N GLY A 801 9.20 26.30 20.07
CA GLY A 801 9.63 25.63 21.30
C GLY A 801 8.49 25.45 22.29
N ASP A 802 8.87 25.38 23.58
CA ASP A 802 7.95 25.16 24.70
C ASP A 802 7.06 26.39 25.02
N GLU A 803 7.27 27.53 24.36
CA GLU A 803 6.47 28.74 24.56
C GLU A 803 5.09 28.65 23.88
N PHE A 804 4.96 27.78 22.86
CA PHE A 804 3.67 27.54 22.21
C PHE A 804 3.02 26.30 22.81
N LYS A 805 2.09 26.50 23.70
CA LYS A 805 1.29 25.45 24.34
C LYS A 805 -0.15 25.53 23.88
N VAL A 806 -0.78 24.40 23.88
CA VAL A 806 -2.20 24.20 23.55
C VAL A 806 -2.86 23.42 24.68
N GLU A 807 -4.14 23.61 24.82
CA GLU A 807 -4.93 22.81 25.73
C GLU A 807 -5.26 21.46 25.10
N PHE A 808 -4.86 20.37 25.75
CA PHE A 808 -5.02 19.02 25.22
C PHE A 808 -5.49 18.02 26.30
N PRO A 809 -6.70 17.41 26.17
CA PRO A 809 -7.79 17.80 25.25
C PRO A 809 -8.30 19.23 25.46
N THR A 810 -8.92 19.81 24.47
CA THR A 810 -9.55 21.14 24.56
C THR A 810 -10.58 21.16 25.70
N ASN A 811 -10.62 22.22 26.50
CA ASN A 811 -11.45 22.41 27.70
C ASN A 811 -11.05 21.52 28.90
N SER A 812 -9.90 20.86 28.89
CA SER A 812 -9.39 20.04 30.02
C SER A 812 -8.65 20.85 31.07
N GLY A 813 -8.19 22.05 30.73
CA GLY A 813 -7.26 22.84 31.55
C GLY A 813 -5.80 22.36 31.48
N HIS A 814 -5.51 21.28 30.77
CA HIS A 814 -4.18 20.71 30.65
C HIS A 814 -3.42 21.30 29.47
N GLN A 815 -2.30 21.98 29.75
CA GLN A 815 -1.48 22.62 28.71
C GLN A 815 -0.33 21.70 28.28
N MET A 816 -0.27 21.40 26.99
CA MET A 816 0.78 20.59 26.37
C MET A 816 1.56 21.40 25.34
N THR A 817 2.83 21.07 25.16
CA THR A 817 3.58 21.54 23.99
C THR A 817 3.06 20.87 22.72
N LEU A 818 3.33 21.43 21.55
CA LEU A 818 2.94 20.78 20.30
C LEU A 818 3.71 19.47 20.04
N TRP A 819 4.92 19.36 20.61
CA TRP A 819 5.68 18.10 20.57
C TRP A 819 4.98 17.01 21.38
N ASP A 820 4.56 17.32 22.59
CA ASP A 820 3.85 16.38 23.46
C ASP A 820 2.46 16.03 22.88
N SER A 821 1.79 16.99 22.24
CA SER A 821 0.52 16.77 21.54
C SER A 821 0.71 15.82 20.35
N ALA A 822 1.78 15.98 19.57
CA ALA A 822 2.15 15.09 18.48
C ALA A 822 2.48 13.67 18.98
N ALA A 823 3.19 13.57 20.11
CA ALA A 823 3.51 12.29 20.76
C ALA A 823 2.23 11.59 21.25
N GLU A 824 1.28 12.34 21.84
CA GLU A 824 0.01 11.79 22.30
C GLU A 824 -0.86 11.27 21.13
N ILE A 825 -0.90 11.97 19.99
CA ILE A 825 -1.58 11.47 18.79
C ILE A 825 -0.88 10.20 18.28
N SER A 826 0.44 10.18 18.24
CA SER A 826 1.22 9.00 17.82
C SER A 826 0.91 7.80 18.72
N ARG A 827 0.81 8.02 20.04
CA ARG A 827 0.46 7.00 21.02
C ARG A 827 -0.96 6.47 20.79
N ARG A 828 -1.95 7.35 20.55
CA ARG A 828 -3.34 6.95 20.26
C ARG A 828 -3.44 6.09 19.00
N LEU A 829 -2.70 6.42 17.95
CA LEU A 829 -2.62 5.63 16.72
C LEU A 829 -1.96 4.26 16.96
N SER A 830 -0.84 4.23 17.69
CA SER A 830 -0.15 2.97 18.02
C SER A 830 -1.03 2.05 18.87
N HIS A 831 -1.85 2.62 19.77
CA HIS A 831 -2.78 1.88 20.61
C HIS A 831 -3.93 1.19 19.87
N ILE A 832 -4.14 1.50 18.59
CA ILE A 832 -5.03 0.69 17.73
C ILE A 832 -4.52 -0.75 17.68
N PHE A 833 -3.22 -0.92 17.59
CA PHE A 833 -2.56 -2.23 17.43
C PHE A 833 -1.98 -2.82 18.71
N LEU A 834 -1.55 -1.96 19.66
CA LEU A 834 -0.95 -2.43 20.90
C LEU A 834 -2.01 -2.99 21.84
N ARG A 835 -1.62 -4.05 22.58
CA ARG A 835 -2.51 -4.69 23.55
C ARG A 835 -2.61 -3.84 24.82
N ARG A 836 -3.85 -3.42 25.13
CA ARG A 836 -4.20 -2.73 26.36
C ARG A 836 -5.30 -3.51 27.08
N ASP A 837 -5.13 -3.73 28.37
CA ASP A 837 -6.07 -4.50 29.17
C ASP A 837 -6.46 -5.86 28.55
N GLY A 838 -5.49 -6.48 27.86
CA GLY A 838 -5.66 -7.76 27.17
C GLY A 838 -6.33 -7.66 25.78
N ARG A 839 -6.70 -6.48 25.29
CA ARG A 839 -7.42 -6.25 24.02
C ARG A 839 -6.64 -5.37 23.06
N ARG A 840 -6.91 -5.51 21.75
CA ARG A 840 -6.46 -4.63 20.68
C ARG A 840 -7.66 -3.94 20.05
N ALA A 841 -7.62 -2.61 19.91
CA ALA A 841 -8.74 -1.86 19.33
C ALA A 841 -9.05 -2.27 17.90
N VAL A 842 -8.03 -2.59 17.10
CA VAL A 842 -8.17 -3.02 15.69
C VAL A 842 -9.15 -4.18 15.49
N TYR A 843 -9.31 -5.04 16.47
CA TYR A 843 -10.19 -6.22 16.38
C TYR A 843 -11.62 -5.98 16.86
N GLY A 844 -11.95 -4.75 17.29
CA GLY A 844 -13.27 -4.47 17.81
C GLY A 844 -13.68 -5.44 18.92
N ASP A 845 -14.88 -6.00 18.78
CA ASP A 845 -15.43 -6.95 19.76
C ASP A 845 -15.26 -8.42 19.40
N SER A 846 -14.44 -8.77 18.39
CA SER A 846 -14.24 -10.17 17.98
C SER A 846 -13.58 -10.99 19.09
N PRO A 847 -14.28 -11.95 19.73
CA PRO A 847 -13.71 -12.75 20.81
C PRO A 847 -12.51 -13.59 20.37
N LEU A 848 -12.56 -14.10 19.13
CA LEU A 848 -11.52 -14.96 18.57
C LEU A 848 -10.19 -14.21 18.46
N PHE A 849 -10.21 -13.03 17.83
CA PHE A 849 -9.02 -12.19 17.70
C PHE A 849 -8.56 -11.58 19.03
N GLN A 850 -9.44 -11.42 20.01
CA GLN A 850 -9.05 -10.84 21.29
C GLN A 850 -8.40 -11.86 22.24
N THR A 851 -8.89 -13.11 22.25
CA THR A 851 -8.54 -14.04 23.33
C THR A 851 -7.91 -15.37 22.88
N ASP A 852 -8.20 -15.85 21.68
CA ASP A 852 -7.69 -17.14 21.23
C ASP A 852 -6.18 -17.07 20.94
N PRO A 853 -5.36 -17.97 21.53
CA PRO A 853 -3.91 -17.95 21.36
C PRO A 853 -3.44 -18.24 19.94
N ASN A 854 -4.30 -18.83 19.09
CA ASN A 854 -3.98 -19.08 17.68
C ASN A 854 -4.41 -17.94 16.76
N TRP A 855 -4.99 -16.84 17.30
CA TRP A 855 -5.44 -15.67 16.51
C TRP A 855 -4.90 -14.36 17.06
N ARG A 856 -4.93 -14.16 18.36
CA ARG A 856 -4.75 -12.86 19.05
C ARG A 856 -3.43 -12.12 18.77
N ASP A 857 -2.41 -12.83 18.29
CA ASP A 857 -1.08 -12.29 18.03
C ASP A 857 -0.79 -12.11 16.52
N PHE A 858 -1.76 -12.44 15.67
CA PHE A 858 -1.68 -12.21 14.22
C PHE A 858 -2.45 -10.95 13.87
N ILE A 859 -1.78 -9.97 13.24
CA ILE A 859 -2.31 -8.63 13.06
C ILE A 859 -2.72 -8.38 11.61
N LEU A 860 -3.95 -7.87 11.43
CA LEU A 860 -4.44 -7.31 10.17
C LEU A 860 -4.24 -5.79 10.21
N PHE A 861 -3.66 -5.26 9.15
CA PHE A 861 -3.38 -3.84 9.02
C PHE A 861 -4.37 -3.22 8.05
N TYR A 862 -5.53 -2.89 8.58
CA TYR A 862 -6.65 -2.34 7.82
C TYR A 862 -6.33 -0.98 7.18
N GLU A 863 -7.10 -0.63 6.19
CA GLU A 863 -6.96 0.59 5.41
C GLU A 863 -7.20 1.84 6.25
N TYR A 864 -8.28 1.82 7.06
CA TYR A 864 -8.64 2.89 7.99
C TYR A 864 -9.32 2.31 9.25
N PHE A 865 -9.68 3.18 10.20
CA PHE A 865 -10.10 2.73 11.53
C PHE A 865 -11.33 3.51 11.98
N HIS A 866 -12.25 2.81 12.61
CA HIS A 866 -13.48 3.38 13.15
C HIS A 866 -13.19 4.58 14.06
N GLY A 867 -13.81 5.72 13.78
CA GLY A 867 -13.52 7.00 14.43
C GLY A 867 -13.67 7.03 15.96
N ASP A 868 -14.51 6.16 16.53
CA ASP A 868 -14.78 6.13 17.97
C ASP A 868 -14.20 4.90 18.68
N THR A 869 -14.08 3.74 18.00
CA THR A 869 -13.66 2.47 18.63
C THR A 869 -12.26 2.01 18.22
N GLY A 870 -11.73 2.50 17.10
CA GLY A 870 -10.46 2.08 16.55
C GLY A 870 -10.48 0.70 15.88
N ALA A 871 -11.66 0.11 15.66
CA ALA A 871 -11.78 -1.13 14.90
C ALA A 871 -11.33 -0.94 13.45
N GLY A 872 -10.67 -1.93 12.90
CA GLY A 872 -10.20 -1.90 11.50
C GLY A 872 -11.36 -1.96 10.52
N LEU A 873 -11.25 -1.24 9.42
CA LEU A 873 -12.26 -1.09 8.37
C LEU A 873 -11.59 -1.00 6.99
N GLY A 874 -12.35 -1.25 5.94
CA GLY A 874 -11.85 -1.29 4.58
C GLY A 874 -10.93 -2.47 4.34
N ALA A 875 -10.03 -2.37 3.34
CA ALA A 875 -9.11 -3.44 3.00
C ALA A 875 -8.31 -3.93 4.21
N SER A 876 -8.39 -5.23 4.49
CA SER A 876 -7.85 -5.81 5.73
C SER A 876 -6.31 -5.95 5.71
N HIS A 877 -5.70 -5.90 4.54
CA HIS A 877 -4.26 -6.06 4.34
C HIS A 877 -3.59 -4.81 3.75
N GLN A 878 -4.21 -3.63 3.94
CA GLN A 878 -3.67 -2.32 3.53
C GLN A 878 -2.41 -1.97 4.35
N THR A 879 -1.41 -2.79 4.29
CA THR A 879 -0.15 -2.58 5.01
C THR A 879 0.70 -1.47 4.42
N GLY A 880 0.37 -1.01 3.24
CA GLY A 880 1.05 0.08 2.58
C GLY A 880 1.20 1.29 3.50
N TRP A 881 0.21 2.14 3.60
CA TRP A 881 0.30 3.34 4.45
C TRP A 881 0.09 3.05 5.94
N THR A 882 -0.65 2.01 6.32
CA THR A 882 -0.83 1.62 7.73
C THR A 882 0.49 1.15 8.35
N ALA A 883 1.44 0.68 7.54
CA ALA A 883 2.80 0.37 7.99
C ALA A 883 3.55 1.60 8.57
N LEU A 884 3.02 2.82 8.42
CA LEU A 884 3.52 4.00 9.14
C LEU A 884 3.49 3.82 10.66
N VAL A 885 2.65 2.92 11.20
CA VAL A 885 2.70 2.56 12.63
C VAL A 885 4.08 2.08 13.05
N ALA A 886 4.81 1.38 12.18
CA ALA A 886 6.19 0.96 12.47
C ALA A 886 7.12 2.16 12.69
N LYS A 887 6.89 3.26 11.96
CA LYS A 887 7.62 4.52 12.14
C LYS A 887 7.22 5.23 13.43
N LEU A 888 5.93 5.26 13.75
CA LEU A 888 5.45 5.85 15.00
C LEU A 888 6.03 5.13 16.23
N LEU A 889 5.98 3.80 16.27
CA LEU A 889 6.57 2.98 17.33
C LEU A 889 8.09 3.20 17.44
N GLN A 890 8.79 3.34 16.31
CA GLN A 890 10.22 3.65 16.31
C GLN A 890 10.54 4.99 17.00
N GLN A 891 9.63 5.95 16.94
CA GLN A 891 9.84 7.32 17.44
C GLN A 891 9.30 7.55 18.85
N SER A 892 8.20 6.89 19.23
CA SER A 892 7.49 7.17 20.47
C SER A 892 8.11 6.52 21.69
N GLY A 893 8.87 5.46 21.53
CA GLY A 893 9.43 4.71 22.65
C GLY A 893 8.43 3.78 23.34
N GLU A 894 7.29 3.50 22.69
CA GLU A 894 6.28 2.53 23.15
C GLU A 894 6.50 1.13 22.61
#